data_c283dc79086e288e92f50d14e28cfdd4
#
_entry.id   c283dc79086e288e92f50d14e28cfdd4
#
_cell.length_a   1.000
_cell.length_b   1.000
_cell.length_c   1.000
_cell.angle_alpha   90.00
_cell.angle_beta   90.00
_cell.angle_gamma   90.00
#
_symmetry.space_group_name_H-M   'P 1'
#
loop_
_entity.id
_entity.type
_entity.pdbx_description
1 polymer ?
#
loop_
_entity_poly.entity_id
_entity_poly.type
_entity_poly.pdbx_seq_one_letter_code
_entity_poly.pdbx_strand_id
1 'polypeptide(L)'
;MEQQAETLVLKLRPEWPKEPSVLDLKKDFEECQSDHAAYIAKLNQWESAFNIQPLPENKEKKTQSRISPKLVRKQYEWRCASLSEPFLATKELFKVKPVTHEDVERAKQNELILNYQFECKINKIPFIDKLIRKCAKEGTAVVRVGWLYEEVEVEKEIPQWSYTAAPELVEDLNQYAEMMQNEPDTFAAMVAPDMQESVRASMQMQQPVRATQTGVRKVKEMQPKVNKPTLEVCNGRNTYVDPTCEGDVDKAKFVIYSFVSCLADLKADGRYKNLEIAARGMYEESSPYHTYVDGRSFQFADVARRKVTVYEYFGYYDVTGDDTLTPILACWIGNTLIRLEENPFPDKKPPFVLIPYIPEDDDVRGIPDAELLEDNQKILGAVTRGVIDLLGKSANSQTGTPKGLLDATNLIRFKKGQDYEYNPTSNPQNIYQHKFPEIPQSAMALIQMVNNDSESLSGVKAFSSGGITGNGLGDSATSVRGALDAASKREMSILRRIAHGLIQVGRKMLAMNAVWLTEQEVVRLTNDTFVPVRTDDLAGDYDLSLSISTPEDDQAKAQDLGFMLQTLGNNMGMELTQIILTEIAHLKKMPDLANKIENYKPQPDPMQEQLQQLEIAKLQAEIAKLNAEAQEAAAKSQVQGAKVAVEQARAESMQGDADLKTQKFVNEE
;
A
#
# COMPACT_ATOMS: atom_id res chain seq x y z
N MET A 1 -33.78 4.18 51.00
CA MET A 1 -34.04 3.01 50.13
C MET A 1 -34.08 3.51 48.71
N GLU A 2 -32.94 3.64 48.12
CA GLU A 2 -32.79 3.90 46.67
C GLU A 2 -32.96 2.57 45.95
N GLN A 3 -34.06 2.42 45.25
CA GLN A 3 -34.22 1.34 44.27
C GLN A 3 -33.20 1.57 43.17
N GLN A 4 -32.12 0.81 43.20
CA GLN A 4 -31.29 0.59 42.02
C GLN A 4 -32.19 -0.04 40.96
N ALA A 5 -32.63 0.77 40.02
CA ALA A 5 -33.20 0.26 38.79
C ALA A 5 -32.08 -0.55 38.09
N GLU A 6 -32.12 -1.85 38.20
CA GLU A 6 -31.37 -2.76 37.33
C GLU A 6 -31.73 -2.39 35.90
N THR A 7 -30.83 -1.70 35.26
CA THR A 7 -30.95 -1.39 33.81
C THR A 7 -30.76 -2.72 33.09
N LEU A 8 -31.88 -3.36 32.77
CA LEU A 8 -31.90 -4.60 31.98
C LEU A 8 -31.12 -4.39 30.70
N VAL A 9 -30.00 -5.10 30.57
CA VAL A 9 -29.26 -5.19 29.30
C VAL A 9 -30.20 -5.83 28.29
N LEU A 10 -30.58 -5.09 27.27
CA LEU A 10 -31.43 -5.61 26.20
C LEU A 10 -30.66 -6.68 25.45
N LYS A 11 -31.26 -7.87 25.33
CA LYS A 11 -30.78 -8.88 24.38
C LYS A 11 -30.80 -8.30 22.98
N LEU A 12 -29.71 -8.45 22.25
CA LEU A 12 -29.55 -7.88 20.91
C LEU A 12 -30.21 -8.77 19.85
N ARG A 13 -30.20 -10.08 20.06
CA ARG A 13 -30.75 -11.12 19.19
C ARG A 13 -31.62 -12.10 19.98
N PRO A 14 -32.79 -11.69 20.47
CA PRO A 14 -33.65 -12.56 21.27
C PRO A 14 -34.12 -13.82 20.52
N GLU A 15 -34.07 -13.80 19.19
CA GLU A 15 -34.36 -14.94 18.31
C GLU A 15 -33.31 -16.06 18.35
N TRP A 16 -32.10 -15.77 18.86
CA TRP A 16 -31.05 -16.78 18.97
C TRP A 16 -31.17 -17.55 20.29
N PRO A 17 -31.32 -18.88 20.23
CA PRO A 17 -31.44 -19.69 21.44
C PRO A 17 -30.24 -19.55 22.38
N LYS A 18 -29.03 -19.45 21.80
CA LYS A 18 -27.76 -19.36 22.52
C LYS A 18 -27.00 -18.10 22.10
N GLU A 19 -27.43 -16.96 22.62
CA GLU A 19 -26.77 -15.69 22.37
C GLU A 19 -25.41 -15.63 23.09
N PRO A 20 -24.27 -15.35 22.38
CA PRO A 20 -22.97 -15.24 23.01
C PRO A 20 -22.92 -14.11 24.02
N SER A 21 -22.41 -14.39 25.21
CA SER A 21 -22.18 -13.36 26.21
C SER A 21 -20.85 -12.65 26.00
N VAL A 22 -20.71 -11.41 26.50
CA VAL A 22 -19.42 -10.70 26.45
C VAL A 22 -18.32 -11.48 27.17
N LEU A 23 -18.68 -12.25 28.22
CA LEU A 23 -17.71 -13.07 28.94
C LEU A 23 -17.16 -14.21 28.09
N ASP A 24 -17.97 -14.81 27.23
CA ASP A 24 -17.52 -15.87 26.33
C ASP A 24 -16.58 -15.32 25.26
N LEU A 25 -16.94 -14.18 24.64
CA LEU A 25 -16.10 -13.50 23.66
C LEU A 25 -14.78 -13.00 24.27
N LYS A 26 -14.80 -12.59 25.53
CA LYS A 26 -13.59 -12.18 26.26
C LYS A 26 -12.65 -13.34 26.58
N LYS A 27 -13.15 -14.55 26.78
CA LYS A 27 -12.28 -15.73 26.93
C LYS A 27 -11.43 -15.97 25.70
N ASP A 28 -12.02 -15.90 24.49
CA ASP A 28 -11.28 -16.01 23.24
C ASP A 28 -10.24 -14.89 23.12
N PHE A 29 -10.59 -13.68 23.52
CA PHE A 29 -9.67 -12.55 23.59
C PHE A 29 -8.50 -12.78 24.57
N GLU A 30 -8.78 -13.31 25.76
CA GLU A 30 -7.77 -13.59 26.79
C GLU A 30 -6.82 -14.71 26.35
N GLU A 31 -7.31 -15.74 25.68
CA GLU A 31 -6.48 -16.84 25.16
C GLU A 31 -5.45 -16.37 24.12
N CYS A 32 -5.82 -15.42 23.26
CA CYS A 32 -4.88 -14.89 22.27
C CYS A 32 -3.94 -13.81 22.82
N GLN A 33 -4.15 -13.30 24.05
CA GLN A 33 -3.33 -12.22 24.62
C GLN A 33 -1.87 -12.57 24.79
N SER A 34 -1.55 -13.81 25.19
CA SER A 34 -0.16 -14.24 25.40
C SER A 34 0.65 -14.19 24.11
N ASP A 35 0.10 -14.75 23.04
CA ASP A 35 0.71 -14.75 21.72
C ASP A 35 0.81 -13.33 21.16
N HIS A 36 -0.26 -12.56 21.29
CA HIS A 36 -0.29 -11.16 20.88
C HIS A 36 0.72 -10.30 21.64
N ALA A 37 0.91 -10.52 22.95
CA ALA A 37 1.91 -9.80 23.75
C ALA A 37 3.35 -10.13 23.28
N ALA A 38 3.63 -11.38 22.92
CA ALA A 38 4.91 -11.76 22.33
C ALA A 38 5.16 -11.05 20.99
N TYR A 39 4.15 -10.98 20.13
CA TYR A 39 4.22 -10.22 18.88
C TYR A 39 4.46 -8.72 19.12
N ILE A 40 3.77 -8.11 20.08
CA ILE A 40 3.99 -6.70 20.44
C ILE A 40 5.40 -6.44 20.94
N ALA A 41 5.98 -7.38 21.69
CA ALA A 41 7.37 -7.26 22.12
C ALA A 41 8.34 -7.25 20.92
N LYS A 42 8.15 -8.15 19.95
CA LYS A 42 8.90 -8.16 18.68
C LYS A 42 8.71 -6.82 17.92
N LEU A 43 7.46 -6.33 17.77
CA LEU A 43 7.19 -5.03 17.12
C LEU A 43 7.92 -3.87 17.79
N ASN A 44 7.96 -3.82 19.11
CA ASN A 44 8.66 -2.77 19.85
C ASN A 44 10.19 -2.86 19.65
N GLN A 45 10.74 -4.06 19.57
CA GLN A 45 12.13 -4.28 19.24
C GLN A 45 12.46 -3.78 17.82
N TRP A 46 11.68 -4.16 16.82
CA TRP A 46 11.87 -3.71 15.43
C TRP A 46 11.73 -2.19 15.31
N GLU A 47 10.74 -1.61 15.99
CA GLU A 47 10.53 -0.16 15.99
C GLU A 47 11.71 0.57 16.66
N SER A 48 12.28 0.02 17.73
CA SER A 48 13.48 0.57 18.37
C SER A 48 14.71 0.50 17.46
N ALA A 49 14.88 -0.60 16.72
CA ALA A 49 15.93 -0.75 15.71
C ALA A 49 15.75 0.25 14.55
N PHE A 50 14.51 0.49 14.12
CA PHE A 50 14.19 1.47 13.08
C PHE A 50 14.38 2.92 13.52
N ASN A 51 13.90 3.27 14.72
CA ASN A 51 13.95 4.61 15.29
C ASN A 51 15.22 4.88 16.12
N ILE A 52 16.27 4.10 15.92
CA ILE A 52 17.47 4.12 16.75
C ILE A 52 17.85 5.55 17.18
N GLN A 53 17.87 5.75 18.50
CA GLN A 53 18.22 7.01 19.10
C GLN A 53 19.70 7.03 19.51
N PRO A 54 20.31 8.22 19.62
CA PRO A 54 21.64 8.34 20.20
C PRO A 54 21.66 7.72 21.60
N LEU A 55 22.75 7.05 21.94
CA LEU A 55 22.89 6.47 23.26
C LEU A 55 22.71 7.54 24.36
N PRO A 56 22.15 7.17 25.51
CA PRO A 56 21.99 8.08 26.64
C PRO A 56 23.33 8.65 27.06
N GLU A 57 23.34 9.86 27.62
CA GLU A 57 24.52 10.51 28.09
C GLU A 57 25.11 9.75 29.30
N ASN A 58 26.33 9.24 29.16
CA ASN A 58 27.05 8.67 30.29
C ASN A 58 27.67 9.81 31.12
N LYS A 59 27.16 9.99 32.34
CA LYS A 59 27.62 11.06 33.26
C LYS A 59 29.11 10.99 33.55
N GLU A 60 29.71 9.77 33.54
CA GLU A 60 31.14 9.56 33.83
C GLU A 60 32.05 9.81 32.61
N LYS A 61 31.51 9.64 31.39
CA LYS A 61 32.26 9.74 30.14
C LYS A 61 31.56 10.67 29.11
N LYS A 62 31.43 11.94 29.48
CA LYS A 62 30.78 12.98 28.68
C LYS A 62 31.35 13.19 27.27
N THR A 63 32.58 12.79 27.04
CA THR A 63 33.30 12.97 25.77
C THR A 63 33.08 11.83 24.75
N GLN A 64 32.40 10.76 25.11
CA GLN A 64 32.17 9.65 24.19
C GLN A 64 31.10 9.99 23.13
N SER A 65 31.36 9.54 21.91
CA SER A 65 30.39 9.64 20.81
C SER A 65 29.11 8.84 21.10
N ARG A 66 27.95 9.44 20.81
CA ARG A 66 26.64 8.81 20.99
C ARG A 66 25.95 8.52 19.65
N ILE A 67 26.66 8.73 18.54
CA ILE A 67 26.13 8.58 17.20
C ILE A 67 25.74 7.13 16.94
N SER A 68 24.56 6.96 16.37
CA SER A 68 24.04 5.66 15.94
C SER A 68 23.68 5.75 14.44
N PRO A 69 24.44 5.06 13.56
CA PRO A 69 24.13 5.00 12.14
C PRO A 69 22.75 4.36 11.91
N LYS A 70 21.97 4.92 11.00
CA LYS A 70 20.61 4.46 10.70
C LYS A 70 20.59 3.47 9.53
N LEU A 71 21.24 2.32 9.68
CA LEU A 71 21.36 1.30 8.63
C LEU A 71 20.00 0.75 8.23
N VAL A 72 19.20 0.29 9.20
CA VAL A 72 17.86 -0.27 8.99
C VAL A 72 16.97 0.73 8.26
N ARG A 73 16.97 1.99 8.68
CA ARG A 73 16.13 3.02 8.05
C ARG A 73 16.55 3.31 6.62
N LYS A 74 17.86 3.32 6.34
CA LYS A 74 18.38 3.49 4.98
C LYS A 74 17.89 2.38 4.06
N GLN A 75 18.02 1.14 4.47
CA GLN A 75 17.57 -0.03 3.71
C GLN A 75 16.05 -0.03 3.50
N TYR A 76 15.29 0.32 4.54
CA TYR A 76 13.85 0.43 4.49
C TYR A 76 13.35 1.44 3.44
N GLU A 77 13.89 2.66 3.41
CA GLU A 77 13.44 3.68 2.44
C GLU A 77 13.68 3.23 0.99
N TRP A 78 14.83 2.61 0.71
CA TRP A 78 15.10 2.02 -0.60
C TRP A 78 14.12 0.90 -0.94
N ARG A 79 13.87 0.03 0.01
CA ARG A 79 12.94 -1.07 -0.15
C ARG A 79 11.52 -0.60 -0.45
N CYS A 80 11.05 0.40 0.28
CA CYS A 80 9.72 0.96 0.05
C CYS A 80 9.58 1.56 -1.35
N ALA A 81 10.58 2.29 -1.82
CA ALA A 81 10.57 2.87 -3.16
C ALA A 81 10.51 1.79 -4.26
N SER A 82 11.36 0.77 -4.14
CA SER A 82 11.44 -0.33 -5.08
C SER A 82 10.16 -1.19 -5.12
N LEU A 83 9.56 -1.50 -3.97
CA LEU A 83 8.34 -2.30 -3.89
C LEU A 83 7.07 -1.53 -4.30
N SER A 84 7.04 -0.20 -4.19
CA SER A 84 5.86 0.59 -4.54
C SER A 84 5.73 0.82 -6.05
N GLU A 85 6.84 0.97 -6.75
CA GLU A 85 6.88 1.32 -8.18
C GLU A 85 6.05 0.39 -9.08
N PRO A 86 6.15 -0.96 -8.98
CA PRO A 86 5.40 -1.86 -9.85
C PRO A 86 3.88 -1.73 -9.70
N PHE A 87 3.38 -1.43 -8.49
CA PHE A 87 1.95 -1.26 -8.25
C PHE A 87 1.45 0.12 -8.68
N LEU A 88 2.27 1.16 -8.58
CA LEU A 88 1.90 2.53 -8.92
C LEU A 88 1.99 2.81 -10.41
N ALA A 89 2.97 2.20 -11.08
CA ALA A 89 3.21 2.39 -12.51
C ALA A 89 2.09 1.84 -13.40
N THR A 90 1.40 0.79 -12.95
CA THR A 90 0.35 0.11 -13.71
C THR A 90 -0.99 0.78 -13.49
N LYS A 91 -1.69 1.24 -14.56
CA LYS A 91 -3.03 1.83 -14.47
C LYS A 91 -4.07 0.78 -14.10
N GLU A 92 -4.11 -0.32 -14.82
CA GLU A 92 -5.02 -1.44 -14.60
C GLU A 92 -4.32 -2.51 -13.77
N LEU A 93 -4.45 -2.40 -12.45
CA LEU A 93 -3.76 -3.29 -11.53
C LEU A 93 -4.39 -4.68 -11.49
N PHE A 94 -5.72 -4.75 -11.48
CA PHE A 94 -6.48 -5.99 -11.39
C PHE A 94 -6.86 -6.48 -12.79
N LYS A 95 -6.65 -7.78 -13.05
CA LYS A 95 -7.15 -8.49 -14.22
C LYS A 95 -8.07 -9.61 -13.78
N VAL A 96 -9.29 -9.60 -14.29
CA VAL A 96 -10.31 -10.59 -13.98
C VAL A 96 -10.41 -11.57 -15.14
N LYS A 97 -10.20 -12.85 -14.85
CA LYS A 97 -10.30 -13.91 -15.85
C LYS A 97 -11.61 -14.67 -15.67
N PRO A 98 -12.36 -14.88 -16.75
CA PRO A 98 -13.56 -15.69 -16.69
C PRO A 98 -13.20 -17.15 -16.41
N VAL A 99 -14.00 -17.83 -15.60
CA VAL A 99 -13.89 -19.29 -15.37
C VAL A 99 -14.69 -20.03 -16.45
N THR A 100 -15.85 -19.51 -16.84
CA THR A 100 -16.71 -20.07 -17.89
C THR A 100 -16.79 -19.16 -19.10
N HIS A 101 -17.20 -19.68 -20.25
CA HIS A 101 -17.33 -18.90 -21.47
C HIS A 101 -18.43 -17.82 -21.37
N GLU A 102 -19.46 -18.06 -20.56
CA GLU A 102 -20.57 -17.14 -20.32
C GLU A 102 -20.16 -15.92 -19.50
N ASP A 103 -19.04 -16.02 -18.74
CA ASP A 103 -18.59 -14.97 -17.83
C ASP A 103 -17.62 -13.97 -18.48
N VAL A 104 -17.36 -14.06 -19.80
CA VAL A 104 -16.33 -13.21 -20.45
C VAL A 104 -16.70 -11.73 -20.40
N GLU A 105 -17.96 -11.36 -20.67
CA GLU A 105 -18.41 -9.97 -20.61
C GLU A 105 -18.48 -9.48 -19.17
N ARG A 106 -18.97 -10.32 -18.26
CA ARG A 106 -19.02 -10.05 -16.82
C ARG A 106 -17.63 -9.85 -16.22
N ALA A 107 -16.66 -10.66 -16.63
CA ALA A 107 -15.28 -10.51 -16.20
C ALA A 107 -14.69 -9.15 -16.58
N LYS A 108 -14.96 -8.66 -17.79
CA LYS A 108 -14.55 -7.33 -18.24
C LYS A 108 -15.20 -6.21 -17.43
N GLN A 109 -16.50 -6.34 -17.12
CA GLN A 109 -17.21 -5.36 -16.30
C GLN A 109 -16.64 -5.34 -14.86
N ASN A 110 -16.39 -6.49 -14.27
CA ASN A 110 -15.75 -6.63 -12.97
C ASN A 110 -14.34 -6.02 -12.94
N GLU A 111 -13.58 -6.19 -14.00
CA GLU A 111 -12.24 -5.60 -14.16
C GLU A 111 -12.31 -4.07 -14.19
N LEU A 112 -13.22 -3.52 -15.00
CA LEU A 112 -13.43 -2.08 -15.11
C LEU A 112 -13.85 -1.45 -13.78
N ILE A 113 -14.86 -2.01 -13.12
CA ILE A 113 -15.38 -1.45 -11.86
C ILE A 113 -14.34 -1.53 -10.75
N LEU A 114 -13.60 -2.66 -10.64
CA LEU A 114 -12.61 -2.87 -9.61
C LEU A 114 -11.43 -1.88 -9.76
N ASN A 115 -10.90 -1.72 -10.97
CA ASN A 115 -9.82 -0.77 -11.26
C ASN A 115 -10.29 0.68 -11.04
N TYR A 116 -11.49 1.03 -11.48
CA TYR A 116 -12.08 2.35 -11.24
C TYR A 116 -12.25 2.64 -9.75
N GLN A 117 -12.78 1.70 -8.99
CA GLN A 117 -12.95 1.85 -7.54
C GLN A 117 -11.60 2.02 -6.84
N PHE A 118 -10.62 1.22 -7.24
CA PHE A 118 -9.29 1.26 -6.63
C PHE A 118 -8.56 2.58 -6.93
N GLU A 119 -8.69 3.11 -8.15
CA GLU A 119 -8.02 4.35 -8.55
C GLU A 119 -8.77 5.60 -8.04
N CYS A 120 -10.10 5.67 -8.25
CA CYS A 120 -10.89 6.89 -8.01
C CYS A 120 -11.57 6.93 -6.64
N LYS A 121 -12.12 5.81 -6.16
CA LYS A 121 -12.91 5.79 -4.92
C LYS A 121 -12.05 5.59 -3.67
N ILE A 122 -10.98 4.80 -3.75
CA ILE A 122 -10.10 4.44 -2.63
C ILE A 122 -8.87 5.35 -2.55
N ASN A 123 -8.40 5.89 -3.67
CA ASN A 123 -7.14 6.59 -3.84
C ASN A 123 -5.93 5.65 -3.68
N LYS A 124 -5.58 5.00 -4.77
CA LYS A 124 -4.54 4.00 -4.92
C LYS A 124 -3.19 4.39 -4.30
N ILE A 125 -2.72 5.63 -4.56
CA ILE A 125 -1.36 6.05 -4.21
C ILE A 125 -1.11 6.01 -2.69
N PRO A 126 -1.86 6.74 -1.84
CA PRO A 126 -1.63 6.72 -0.40
C PRO A 126 -1.94 5.36 0.22
N PHE A 127 -2.85 4.57 -0.35
CA PHE A 127 -3.15 3.24 0.14
C PHE A 127 -1.94 2.30 -0.07
N ILE A 128 -1.39 2.23 -1.29
CA ILE A 128 -0.24 1.38 -1.61
C ILE A 128 1.01 1.83 -0.82
N ASP A 129 1.28 3.14 -0.74
CA ASP A 129 2.41 3.64 0.06
C ASP A 129 2.27 3.24 1.53
N LYS A 130 1.11 3.44 2.14
CA LYS A 130 0.84 3.04 3.52
C LYS A 130 0.95 1.53 3.72
N LEU A 131 0.43 0.73 2.78
CA LEU A 131 0.49 -0.73 2.80
C LEU A 131 1.94 -1.22 2.82
N ILE A 132 2.74 -0.78 1.85
CA ILE A 132 4.13 -1.21 1.69
C ILE A 132 4.98 -0.75 2.87
N ARG A 133 4.82 0.50 3.31
CA ARG A 133 5.52 1.02 4.49
C ARG A 133 5.20 0.25 5.76
N LYS A 134 3.94 -0.13 5.96
CA LYS A 134 3.52 -0.95 7.09
C LYS A 134 4.11 -2.36 6.99
N CYS A 135 3.96 -3.00 5.84
CA CYS A 135 4.46 -4.34 5.58
C CYS A 135 5.99 -4.44 5.82
N ALA A 136 6.77 -3.52 5.25
CA ALA A 136 8.23 -3.51 5.37
C ALA A 136 8.73 -3.10 6.78
N LYS A 137 7.96 -2.30 7.55
CA LYS A 137 8.35 -1.86 8.90
C LYS A 137 7.96 -2.85 9.98
N GLU A 138 6.74 -3.42 9.89
CA GLU A 138 6.14 -4.25 10.93
C GLU A 138 6.12 -5.75 10.57
N GLY A 139 6.68 -6.13 9.41
CA GLY A 139 6.71 -7.51 8.93
C GLY A 139 5.35 -8.01 8.40
N THR A 140 4.25 -7.32 8.72
CA THR A 140 2.90 -7.69 8.29
C THR A 140 2.05 -6.45 8.12
N ALA A 141 1.34 -6.38 7.02
CA ALA A 141 0.28 -5.39 6.84
C ALA A 141 -1.08 -6.06 7.01
N VAL A 142 -1.94 -5.44 7.78
CA VAL A 142 -3.33 -5.86 7.98
C VAL A 142 -4.23 -4.92 7.19
N VAL A 143 -4.96 -5.43 6.22
CA VAL A 143 -5.89 -4.66 5.41
C VAL A 143 -7.31 -5.05 5.80
N ARG A 144 -8.10 -4.06 6.21
CA ARG A 144 -9.55 -4.20 6.41
C ARG A 144 -10.27 -3.79 5.13
N VAL A 145 -11.11 -4.66 4.63
CA VAL A 145 -12.00 -4.40 3.50
C VAL A 145 -13.38 -4.13 4.05
N GLY A 146 -13.97 -3.00 3.71
CA GLY A 146 -15.28 -2.59 4.19
C GLY A 146 -16.09 -1.90 3.13
N TRP A 147 -17.29 -1.44 3.52
CA TRP A 147 -18.19 -0.72 2.64
C TRP A 147 -18.74 0.51 3.35
N LEU A 148 -18.71 1.66 2.68
CA LEU A 148 -19.27 2.90 3.16
C LEU A 148 -20.54 3.20 2.37
N TYR A 149 -21.66 3.22 3.08
CA TYR A 149 -22.95 3.59 2.54
C TYR A 149 -23.54 4.74 3.36
N GLU A 150 -23.77 5.87 2.72
CA GLU A 150 -24.39 7.05 3.34
C GLU A 150 -25.56 7.50 2.47
N GLU A 151 -26.70 7.70 3.08
CA GLU A 151 -27.89 8.25 2.44
C GLU A 151 -28.08 9.71 2.81
N VAL A 152 -28.61 10.46 1.87
CA VAL A 152 -29.05 11.86 2.09
C VAL A 152 -30.47 11.99 1.64
N GLU A 153 -31.26 12.68 2.46
CA GLU A 153 -32.62 13.06 2.12
C GLU A 153 -32.58 14.16 1.05
N VAL A 154 -33.06 13.84 -0.14
CA VAL A 154 -33.16 14.79 -1.28
C VAL A 154 -34.63 15.08 -1.52
N GLU A 155 -34.99 16.36 -1.61
CA GLU A 155 -36.34 16.77 -2.02
C GLU A 155 -36.45 16.65 -3.55
N LYS A 156 -37.27 15.71 -4.00
CA LYS A 156 -37.58 15.52 -5.40
C LYS A 156 -38.97 16.10 -5.72
N GLU A 157 -38.98 16.92 -6.72
CA GLU A 157 -40.23 17.49 -7.19
C GLU A 157 -40.91 16.50 -8.15
N ILE A 158 -42.04 15.91 -7.72
CA ILE A 158 -42.83 14.99 -8.52
C ILE A 158 -44.04 15.75 -9.06
N PRO A 159 -44.24 15.79 -10.39
CA PRO A 159 -45.39 16.43 -10.98
C PRO A 159 -46.67 15.71 -10.52
N GLN A 160 -47.66 16.48 -10.13
CA GLN A 160 -49.02 15.97 -9.85
C GLN A 160 -49.84 16.07 -11.09
N TRP A 161 -50.43 14.96 -11.48
CA TRP A 161 -51.24 14.86 -12.69
C TRP A 161 -52.73 14.74 -12.34
N SER A 162 -53.58 15.43 -13.11
CA SER A 162 -55.01 15.16 -13.17
C SER A 162 -55.31 14.48 -14.48
N TYR A 163 -56.17 13.50 -14.42
CA TYR A 163 -56.55 12.69 -15.58
C TYR A 163 -57.97 13.01 -15.97
N THR A 164 -58.19 13.40 -17.25
CA THR A 164 -59.50 13.64 -17.81
C THR A 164 -59.69 12.71 -19.01
N ALA A 165 -60.89 12.16 -19.15
CA ALA A 165 -61.20 11.32 -20.29
C ALA A 165 -61.15 12.14 -21.61
N ALA A 166 -60.35 11.64 -22.58
CA ALA A 166 -60.08 12.33 -23.83
C ALA A 166 -60.17 11.35 -25.01
N PRO A 167 -61.40 10.97 -25.38
CA PRO A 167 -61.66 10.02 -26.50
C PRO A 167 -61.13 10.54 -27.85
N GLU A 168 -60.95 11.83 -28.00
CA GLU A 168 -60.42 12.47 -29.20
C GLU A 168 -58.88 12.17 -29.41
N LEU A 169 -58.18 11.72 -28.42
CA LEU A 169 -56.74 11.46 -28.48
C LEU A 169 -56.40 9.98 -28.74
N VAL A 170 -57.37 9.12 -29.02
CA VAL A 170 -57.14 7.67 -29.17
C VAL A 170 -56.10 7.33 -30.23
N GLU A 171 -56.15 8.00 -31.37
CA GLU A 171 -55.21 7.73 -32.48
C GLU A 171 -53.77 8.15 -32.12
N ASP A 172 -53.59 9.33 -31.55
CA ASP A 172 -52.29 9.85 -31.13
C ASP A 172 -51.71 9.00 -30.01
N LEU A 173 -52.51 8.61 -29.01
CA LEU A 173 -52.10 7.78 -27.89
C LEU A 173 -51.65 6.37 -28.34
N ASN A 174 -52.34 5.78 -29.34
CA ASN A 174 -51.95 4.50 -29.90
C ASN A 174 -50.61 4.59 -30.66
N GLN A 175 -50.43 5.64 -31.47
CA GLN A 175 -49.18 5.88 -32.19
C GLN A 175 -48.01 6.07 -31.23
N TYR A 176 -48.20 6.86 -30.18
CA TYR A 176 -47.13 7.06 -29.14
C TYR A 176 -46.93 5.82 -28.27
N ALA A 177 -47.95 4.98 -28.07
CA ALA A 177 -47.81 3.71 -27.37
C ALA A 177 -46.97 2.70 -28.18
N GLU A 178 -47.18 2.64 -29.50
CA GLU A 178 -46.33 1.83 -30.40
C GLU A 178 -44.89 2.36 -30.41
N MET A 179 -44.72 3.68 -30.44
CA MET A 179 -43.41 4.31 -30.39
C MET A 179 -42.71 4.02 -29.05
N MET A 180 -43.41 4.03 -27.93
CA MET A 180 -42.88 3.69 -26.61
C MET A 180 -42.42 2.22 -26.51
N GLN A 181 -43.12 1.30 -27.22
CA GLN A 181 -42.73 -0.13 -27.25
C GLN A 181 -41.58 -0.42 -28.19
N ASN A 182 -41.51 0.24 -29.35
CA ASN A 182 -40.52 -0.04 -30.38
C ASN A 182 -39.22 0.78 -30.21
N GLU A 183 -39.35 2.04 -29.78
CA GLU A 183 -38.23 3.00 -29.66
C GLU A 183 -38.36 3.84 -28.37
N PRO A 184 -38.11 3.26 -27.19
CA PRO A 184 -38.33 3.94 -25.90
C PRO A 184 -37.47 5.20 -25.71
N ASP A 185 -36.25 5.22 -26.24
CA ASP A 185 -35.33 6.36 -26.11
C ASP A 185 -35.79 7.55 -26.98
N THR A 186 -36.25 7.28 -28.19
CA THR A 186 -36.81 8.27 -29.12
C THR A 186 -38.12 8.85 -28.58
N PHE A 187 -38.96 8.01 -27.98
CA PHE A 187 -40.17 8.42 -27.30
C PHE A 187 -39.90 9.36 -26.13
N ALA A 188 -38.93 9.00 -25.28
CA ALA A 188 -38.55 9.84 -24.12
C ALA A 188 -37.97 11.21 -24.52
N ALA A 189 -37.28 11.28 -25.67
CA ALA A 189 -36.63 12.49 -26.15
C ALA A 189 -37.57 13.43 -26.96
N MET A 190 -38.50 12.87 -27.72
CA MET A 190 -39.31 13.65 -28.65
C MET A 190 -40.71 13.99 -28.15
N VAL A 191 -41.28 13.19 -27.25
CA VAL A 191 -42.67 13.39 -26.79
C VAL A 191 -42.71 14.26 -25.54
N ALA A 192 -43.62 15.24 -25.52
CA ALA A 192 -43.79 16.13 -24.37
C ALA A 192 -44.21 15.34 -23.11
N PRO A 193 -43.74 15.73 -21.90
CA PRO A 193 -43.98 15.01 -20.63
C PRO A 193 -45.45 14.74 -20.34
N ASP A 194 -46.35 15.67 -20.71
CA ASP A 194 -47.82 15.55 -20.54
C ASP A 194 -48.38 14.42 -21.40
N MET A 195 -47.88 14.27 -22.61
CA MET A 195 -48.28 13.20 -23.51
C MET A 195 -47.69 11.86 -23.13
N GLN A 196 -46.42 11.84 -22.65
CA GLN A 196 -45.82 10.62 -22.12
C GLN A 196 -46.66 10.04 -20.97
N GLU A 197 -47.07 10.92 -20.05
CA GLU A 197 -47.87 10.50 -18.91
C GLU A 197 -49.31 10.13 -19.34
N SER A 198 -49.87 10.81 -20.35
CA SER A 198 -51.16 10.46 -20.94
C SER A 198 -51.16 9.06 -21.56
N VAL A 199 -50.08 8.69 -22.25
CA VAL A 199 -49.89 7.34 -22.81
C VAL A 199 -49.79 6.30 -21.71
N ARG A 200 -48.96 6.53 -20.68
CA ARG A 200 -48.80 5.60 -19.56
C ARG A 200 -50.11 5.40 -18.79
N ALA A 201 -50.78 6.51 -18.47
CA ALA A 201 -52.05 6.46 -17.75
C ALA A 201 -53.18 5.79 -18.57
N SER A 202 -53.20 6.02 -19.88
CA SER A 202 -54.18 5.38 -20.78
C SER A 202 -53.98 3.87 -20.88
N MET A 203 -52.73 3.41 -20.93
CA MET A 203 -52.38 1.99 -20.87
C MET A 203 -52.79 1.35 -19.54
N GLN A 204 -52.55 2.05 -18.43
CA GLN A 204 -52.84 1.55 -17.09
C GLN A 204 -54.34 1.52 -16.79
N MET A 205 -55.10 2.54 -17.23
CA MET A 205 -56.53 2.66 -17.01
C MET A 205 -57.39 1.98 -18.09
N GLN A 206 -56.75 1.51 -19.16
CA GLN A 206 -57.41 0.93 -20.34
C GLN A 206 -58.49 1.85 -20.95
N GLN A 207 -58.31 3.14 -20.79
CA GLN A 207 -59.19 4.19 -21.32
C GLN A 207 -58.33 5.37 -21.81
N PRO A 208 -58.73 6.04 -22.89
CA PRO A 208 -58.02 7.21 -23.37
C PRO A 208 -58.17 8.37 -22.38
N VAL A 209 -57.04 8.74 -21.72
CA VAL A 209 -57.02 9.84 -20.76
C VAL A 209 -55.94 10.85 -21.13
N ARG A 210 -56.22 12.10 -20.89
CA ARG A 210 -55.31 13.22 -21.00
C ARG A 210 -54.77 13.52 -19.61
N ALA A 211 -53.44 13.49 -19.42
CA ALA A 211 -52.79 13.93 -18.22
C ALA A 211 -52.51 15.43 -18.32
N THR A 212 -52.90 16.20 -17.32
CA THR A 212 -52.60 17.63 -17.20
C THR A 212 -51.90 17.86 -15.88
N GLN A 213 -50.75 18.51 -15.91
CA GLN A 213 -50.00 18.82 -14.70
C GLN A 213 -50.73 19.92 -13.90
N THR A 214 -51.20 19.59 -12.71
CA THR A 214 -51.91 20.50 -11.80
C THR A 214 -51.04 21.15 -10.76
N GLY A 215 -49.87 20.56 -10.50
CA GLY A 215 -48.95 21.06 -9.49
C GLY A 215 -47.70 20.23 -9.41
N VAL A 216 -46.87 20.56 -8.42
CA VAL A 216 -45.64 19.80 -8.07
C VAL A 216 -45.70 19.49 -6.60
N ARG A 217 -45.53 18.21 -6.26
CA ARG A 217 -45.44 17.75 -4.88
C ARG A 217 -43.97 17.49 -4.57
N LYS A 218 -43.48 18.09 -3.51
CA LYS A 218 -42.17 17.77 -2.96
C LYS A 218 -42.21 16.47 -2.14
N VAL A 219 -41.53 15.46 -2.56
CA VAL A 219 -41.39 14.20 -1.85
C VAL A 219 -39.91 14.09 -1.40
N LYS A 220 -39.72 13.74 -0.16
CA LYS A 220 -38.40 13.44 0.39
C LYS A 220 -38.05 12.00 0.06
N GLU A 221 -37.02 11.81 -0.71
CA GLU A 221 -36.50 10.52 -1.12
C GLU A 221 -35.09 10.36 -0.56
N MET A 222 -34.82 9.21 0.06
CA MET A 222 -33.47 8.88 0.49
C MET A 222 -32.67 8.44 -0.72
N GLN A 223 -31.61 9.17 -1.05
CA GLN A 223 -30.72 8.82 -2.14
C GLN A 223 -29.32 8.54 -1.61
N PRO A 224 -28.62 7.52 -2.15
CA PRO A 224 -27.26 7.21 -1.75
C PRO A 224 -26.33 8.37 -2.14
N LYS A 225 -25.76 9.03 -1.13
CA LYS A 225 -24.74 10.07 -1.30
C LYS A 225 -23.37 9.45 -1.54
N VAL A 226 -23.05 8.41 -0.76
CA VAL A 226 -21.79 7.68 -0.86
C VAL A 226 -22.12 6.20 -0.86
N ASN A 227 -21.67 5.51 -1.89
CA ASN A 227 -21.76 4.06 -2.00
C ASN A 227 -20.45 3.56 -2.62
N LYS A 228 -19.54 3.08 -1.76
CA LYS A 228 -18.22 2.68 -2.23
C LYS A 228 -17.54 1.69 -1.28
N PRO A 229 -16.66 0.82 -1.81
CA PRO A 229 -15.77 0.02 -0.97
C PRO A 229 -14.78 0.92 -0.22
N THR A 230 -14.34 0.48 0.94
CA THR A 230 -13.31 1.13 1.74
C THR A 230 -12.19 0.16 2.03
N LEU A 231 -10.96 0.63 1.89
CA LEU A 231 -9.76 -0.11 2.27
C LEU A 231 -9.00 0.66 3.34
N GLU A 232 -8.76 0.01 4.44
CA GLU A 232 -8.00 0.57 5.54
C GLU A 232 -6.80 -0.31 5.88
N VAL A 233 -5.61 0.29 5.91
CA VAL A 233 -4.43 -0.38 6.45
C VAL A 233 -4.43 -0.19 7.96
N CYS A 234 -4.81 -1.25 8.67
CA CYS A 234 -4.97 -1.29 10.12
C CYS A 234 -3.63 -1.32 10.86
N ASN A 235 -3.70 -1.06 12.16
CA ASN A 235 -2.56 -1.27 13.04
C ASN A 235 -2.55 -2.73 13.51
N GLY A 236 -1.49 -3.49 13.19
CA GLY A 236 -1.34 -4.86 13.63
C GLY A 236 -1.35 -5.05 15.15
N ARG A 237 -0.99 -4.00 15.91
CA ARG A 237 -1.07 -3.98 17.38
C ARG A 237 -2.49 -4.11 17.93
N ASN A 238 -3.48 -3.76 17.11
CA ASN A 238 -4.89 -3.75 17.49
C ASN A 238 -5.68 -4.91 16.87
N THR A 239 -4.98 -5.82 16.18
CA THR A 239 -5.57 -6.98 15.51
C THR A 239 -5.14 -8.25 16.23
N TYR A 240 -6.10 -8.95 16.79
CA TYR A 240 -5.92 -10.19 17.51
C TYR A 240 -6.45 -11.32 16.63
N VAL A 241 -5.62 -12.31 16.37
CA VAL A 241 -5.97 -13.44 15.50
C VAL A 241 -5.91 -14.72 16.32
N ASP A 242 -6.78 -15.66 15.99
CA ASP A 242 -6.78 -16.99 16.57
C ASP A 242 -5.39 -17.65 16.41
N PRO A 243 -4.70 -18.01 17.49
CA PRO A 243 -3.37 -18.62 17.42
C PRO A 243 -3.38 -20.03 16.81
N THR A 244 -4.56 -20.67 16.67
CA THR A 244 -4.70 -22.04 16.17
C THR A 244 -4.89 -22.12 14.65
N CYS A 245 -4.79 -21.00 13.93
CA CYS A 245 -5.07 -20.94 12.49
C CYS A 245 -3.92 -21.44 11.59
N GLU A 246 -2.79 -21.90 12.13
CA GLU A 246 -1.68 -22.52 11.39
C GLU A 246 -1.23 -21.69 10.17
N GLY A 247 -1.05 -20.37 10.35
CA GLY A 247 -0.58 -19.48 9.27
C GLY A 247 -1.63 -19.08 8.23
N ASP A 248 -2.88 -19.59 8.32
CA ASP A 248 -3.96 -19.30 7.38
C ASP A 248 -5.14 -18.61 8.08
N VAL A 249 -5.33 -17.31 7.80
CA VAL A 249 -6.41 -16.49 8.40
C VAL A 249 -7.81 -17.02 8.03
N ASP A 250 -7.95 -17.67 6.89
CA ASP A 250 -9.23 -18.23 6.46
C ASP A 250 -9.66 -19.45 7.32
N LYS A 251 -8.71 -20.08 8.04
CA LYS A 251 -8.97 -21.14 9.03
C LYS A 251 -9.25 -20.60 10.43
N ALA A 252 -8.94 -19.32 10.69
CA ALA A 252 -9.13 -18.71 11.98
C ALA A 252 -10.59 -18.80 12.44
N LYS A 253 -10.80 -19.21 13.69
CA LYS A 253 -12.14 -19.28 14.28
C LYS A 253 -12.65 -17.93 14.68
N PHE A 254 -11.73 -16.99 14.97
CA PHE A 254 -12.07 -15.61 15.23
C PHE A 254 -10.92 -14.64 14.84
N VAL A 255 -11.30 -13.42 14.54
CA VAL A 255 -10.39 -12.27 14.42
C VAL A 255 -11.03 -11.12 15.18
N ILE A 256 -10.31 -10.53 16.12
CA ILE A 256 -10.78 -9.39 16.89
C ILE A 256 -9.98 -8.14 16.49
N TYR A 257 -10.68 -7.05 16.26
CA TYR A 257 -10.07 -5.76 15.97
C TYR A 257 -10.53 -4.72 16.97
N SER A 258 -9.58 -4.02 17.59
CA SER A 258 -9.90 -2.93 18.50
C SER A 258 -9.66 -1.57 17.82
N PHE A 259 -10.62 -0.66 17.97
CA PHE A 259 -10.51 0.70 17.45
C PHE A 259 -11.07 1.71 18.46
N VAL A 260 -10.61 2.95 18.33
CA VAL A 260 -11.09 4.05 19.17
C VAL A 260 -12.18 4.82 18.42
N SER A 261 -13.32 4.99 19.08
CA SER A 261 -14.43 5.79 18.58
C SER A 261 -14.92 6.74 19.67
N CYS A 262 -15.95 7.52 19.40
CA CYS A 262 -16.67 8.28 20.40
C CYS A 262 -18.15 7.89 20.42
N LEU A 263 -18.83 8.16 21.55
CA LEU A 263 -20.25 7.81 21.69
C LEU A 263 -21.15 8.49 20.68
N ALA A 264 -20.79 9.71 20.25
CA ALA A 264 -21.57 10.44 19.25
C ALA A 264 -21.49 9.76 17.88
N ASP A 265 -20.29 9.31 17.47
CA ASP A 265 -20.09 8.61 16.21
C ASP A 265 -20.82 7.26 16.19
N LEU A 266 -20.74 6.51 17.29
CA LEU A 266 -21.44 5.23 17.43
C LEU A 266 -22.97 5.39 17.40
N LYS A 267 -23.50 6.49 17.96
CA LYS A 267 -24.94 6.81 17.87
C LYS A 267 -25.35 7.22 16.46
N ALA A 268 -24.49 7.98 15.77
CA ALA A 268 -24.75 8.43 14.40
C ALA A 268 -24.79 7.26 13.39
N ASP A 269 -23.98 6.22 13.62
CA ASP A 269 -23.95 5.00 12.80
C ASP A 269 -25.29 4.23 12.85
N GLY A 270 -26.01 4.28 13.98
CA GLY A 270 -27.33 3.66 14.16
C GLY A 270 -27.36 2.15 14.32
N ARG A 271 -26.26 1.43 14.03
CA ARG A 271 -26.14 -0.04 14.14
C ARG A 271 -25.86 -0.50 15.58
N TYR A 272 -25.35 0.40 16.42
CA TYR A 272 -24.95 0.09 17.78
C TYR A 272 -26.08 0.37 18.77
N LYS A 273 -26.33 -0.59 19.66
CA LYS A 273 -27.35 -0.53 20.72
C LYS A 273 -26.70 -0.48 22.10
N ASN A 274 -27.46 -0.37 23.17
CA ASN A 274 -26.97 -0.36 24.55
C ASN A 274 -25.89 0.70 24.88
N LEU A 275 -25.76 1.74 24.07
CA LEU A 275 -24.72 2.77 24.22
C LEU A 275 -24.84 3.56 25.54
N GLU A 276 -26.07 3.71 26.09
CA GLU A 276 -26.28 4.41 27.34
C GLU A 276 -25.75 3.61 28.54
N ILE A 277 -25.86 2.28 28.48
CA ILE A 277 -25.30 1.36 29.51
C ILE A 277 -23.78 1.39 29.42
N ALA A 278 -23.23 1.30 28.20
CA ALA A 278 -21.81 1.41 27.95
C ALA A 278 -21.25 2.77 28.47
N ALA A 279 -22.00 3.86 28.28
CA ALA A 279 -21.63 5.19 28.77
C ALA A 279 -21.54 5.30 30.30
N ARG A 280 -22.41 4.59 31.03
CA ARG A 280 -22.40 4.55 32.50
C ARG A 280 -21.27 3.69 33.04
N GLY A 281 -20.94 2.60 32.34
CA GLY A 281 -19.84 1.69 32.68
C GLY A 281 -18.50 2.08 32.09
N MET A 282 -18.30 3.34 31.67
CA MET A 282 -17.07 3.81 31.06
C MET A 282 -15.88 3.69 32.02
N TYR A 283 -15.30 2.56 32.02
CA TYR A 283 -13.96 2.37 32.54
C TYR A 283 -12.95 2.89 31.55
N GLU A 284 -11.90 3.53 32.01
CA GLU A 284 -10.73 3.94 31.23
C GLU A 284 -9.90 2.72 30.80
N GLU A 285 -10.52 1.75 30.17
CA GLU A 285 -9.80 0.73 29.44
C GLU A 285 -9.29 1.35 28.14
N SER A 286 -8.32 2.26 28.26
CA SER A 286 -7.50 2.60 27.12
C SER A 286 -6.64 1.38 26.82
N SER A 287 -6.91 0.71 25.68
CA SER A 287 -5.96 -0.27 25.17
C SER A 287 -4.58 0.39 25.13
N PRO A 288 -3.51 -0.21 25.69
CA PRO A 288 -2.17 0.37 25.74
C PRO A 288 -1.65 0.71 24.34
N TYR A 289 -2.25 0.18 23.28
CA TYR A 289 -1.85 0.37 21.90
C TYR A 289 -2.59 1.50 21.17
N HIS A 290 -3.57 2.11 21.82
CA HIS A 290 -4.27 3.31 21.36
C HIS A 290 -3.74 4.61 21.98
N THR A 291 -2.63 4.55 22.72
CA THR A 291 -1.94 5.74 23.21
C THR A 291 -1.17 6.43 22.09
N TYR A 292 -1.14 7.77 22.12
CA TYR A 292 -0.30 8.55 21.20
C TYR A 292 1.18 8.28 21.45
N VAL A 293 2.01 8.66 20.46
CA VAL A 293 3.47 8.45 20.43
C VAL A 293 4.19 8.85 21.72
N ASP A 294 3.63 9.80 22.47
CA ASP A 294 4.21 10.29 23.74
C ASP A 294 3.67 9.57 25.00
N GLY A 295 2.92 8.49 24.84
CA GLY A 295 2.30 7.78 25.97
C GLY A 295 1.20 8.56 26.69
N ARG A 296 0.74 9.68 26.11
CA ARG A 296 -0.34 10.49 26.69
C ARG A 296 -1.68 10.06 26.13
N SER A 297 -2.61 9.68 27.00
CA SER A 297 -4.02 9.51 26.61
C SER A 297 -4.66 10.89 26.53
N PHE A 298 -5.11 11.29 25.34
CA PHE A 298 -5.90 12.52 25.17
C PHE A 298 -7.38 12.18 25.25
N GLN A 299 -8.10 12.81 26.17
CA GLN A 299 -9.54 12.70 26.31
C GLN A 299 -10.19 14.08 26.11
N PHE A 300 -11.33 14.10 25.42
CA PHE A 300 -12.14 15.30 25.31
C PHE A 300 -12.90 15.56 26.60
N ALA A 301 -13.14 16.82 26.91
CA ALA A 301 -13.85 17.22 28.14
C ALA A 301 -15.35 16.86 28.13
N ASP A 302 -15.97 16.87 26.96
CA ASP A 302 -17.37 16.52 26.79
C ASP A 302 -17.58 15.01 26.60
N VAL A 303 -18.68 14.50 27.14
CA VAL A 303 -19.02 13.07 27.12
C VAL A 303 -19.28 12.57 25.71
N ALA A 304 -19.83 13.41 24.81
CA ALA A 304 -20.17 13.01 23.46
C ALA A 304 -18.93 12.65 22.62
N ARG A 305 -17.85 13.42 22.77
CA ARG A 305 -16.57 13.19 22.07
C ARG A 305 -15.60 12.33 22.88
N ARG A 306 -15.97 11.88 24.07
CA ARG A 306 -15.10 11.04 24.89
C ARG A 306 -14.76 9.77 24.14
N LYS A 307 -13.46 9.47 24.10
CA LYS A 307 -12.93 8.30 23.40
C LYS A 307 -13.23 7.04 24.19
N VAL A 308 -13.72 6.03 23.47
CA VAL A 308 -13.97 4.69 23.97
C VAL A 308 -13.31 3.68 23.04
N THR A 309 -12.77 2.62 23.62
CA THR A 309 -12.23 1.49 22.84
C THR A 309 -13.35 0.51 22.57
N VAL A 310 -13.59 0.25 21.31
CA VAL A 310 -14.54 -0.73 20.80
C VAL A 310 -13.77 -1.95 20.33
N TYR A 311 -14.19 -3.11 20.77
CA TYR A 311 -13.70 -4.40 20.27
C TYR A 311 -14.73 -4.97 19.29
N GLU A 312 -14.28 -5.34 18.11
CA GLU A 312 -15.08 -5.90 17.03
C GLU A 312 -14.61 -7.33 16.78
N TYR A 313 -15.47 -8.29 17.02
CA TYR A 313 -15.22 -9.72 16.92
C TYR A 313 -15.88 -10.27 15.67
N PHE A 314 -15.12 -10.82 14.79
CA PHE A 314 -15.56 -11.61 13.65
C PHE A 314 -15.18 -13.06 13.90
N GLY A 315 -16.13 -13.94 14.01
CA GLY A 315 -15.84 -15.34 14.26
C GLY A 315 -17.06 -16.22 14.08
N TYR A 316 -16.89 -17.46 14.54
CA TYR A 316 -17.90 -18.50 14.41
C TYR A 316 -18.38 -18.92 15.79
N TYR A 317 -19.69 -18.96 15.98
CA TYR A 317 -20.31 -19.32 17.24
C TYR A 317 -21.54 -20.19 17.02
N ASP A 318 -21.79 -21.16 17.94
CA ASP A 318 -23.02 -21.97 17.93
C ASP A 318 -24.17 -21.16 18.57
N VAL A 319 -24.95 -20.46 17.73
CA VAL A 319 -26.08 -19.63 18.18
C VAL A 319 -27.39 -20.41 18.22
N THR A 320 -27.45 -21.54 17.54
CA THR A 320 -28.63 -22.41 17.49
C THR A 320 -28.64 -23.47 18.59
N GLY A 321 -27.48 -23.85 19.09
CA GLY A 321 -27.32 -24.93 20.07
C GLY A 321 -27.31 -26.32 19.45
N ASP A 322 -27.16 -26.40 18.12
CA ASP A 322 -27.16 -27.66 17.35
C ASP A 322 -25.75 -28.11 16.97
N ASP A 323 -24.71 -27.58 17.63
CA ASP A 323 -23.30 -27.78 17.33
C ASP A 323 -22.89 -27.31 15.91
N THR A 324 -23.70 -26.43 15.30
CA THR A 324 -23.39 -25.79 14.03
C THR A 324 -22.80 -24.40 14.23
N LEU A 325 -21.72 -24.10 13.51
CA LEU A 325 -21.05 -22.80 13.61
C LEU A 325 -21.66 -21.77 12.66
N THR A 326 -22.20 -20.71 13.22
CA THR A 326 -22.71 -19.55 12.47
C THR A 326 -21.68 -18.42 12.49
N PRO A 327 -21.36 -17.80 11.35
CA PRO A 327 -20.48 -16.64 11.30
C PRO A 327 -21.16 -15.42 11.93
N ILE A 328 -20.56 -14.84 12.97
CA ILE A 328 -21.12 -13.72 13.72
C ILE A 328 -20.21 -12.50 13.69
N LEU A 329 -20.82 -11.34 13.85
CA LEU A 329 -20.19 -10.07 14.16
C LEU A 329 -20.70 -9.59 15.52
N ALA A 330 -19.80 -9.43 16.48
CA ALA A 330 -20.11 -8.92 17.80
C ALA A 330 -19.20 -7.73 18.14
N CYS A 331 -19.76 -6.69 18.76
CA CYS A 331 -18.97 -5.55 19.24
C CYS A 331 -19.29 -5.27 20.69
N TRP A 332 -18.25 -4.98 21.51
CA TRP A 332 -18.43 -4.61 22.91
C TRP A 332 -17.54 -3.42 23.33
N ILE A 333 -18.00 -2.74 24.36
CA ILE A 333 -17.26 -1.71 25.10
C ILE A 333 -17.26 -2.13 26.57
N GLY A 334 -16.08 -2.30 27.17
CA GLY A 334 -15.96 -2.81 28.52
C GLY A 334 -16.69 -4.15 28.68
N ASN A 335 -17.74 -4.22 29.48
CA ASN A 335 -18.56 -5.42 29.69
C ASN A 335 -19.92 -5.37 28.98
N THR A 336 -20.13 -4.41 28.09
CA THR A 336 -21.43 -4.20 27.45
C THR A 336 -21.36 -4.57 25.98
N LEU A 337 -22.21 -5.50 25.55
CA LEU A 337 -22.40 -5.84 24.14
C LEU A 337 -23.22 -4.73 23.46
N ILE A 338 -22.65 -4.13 22.43
CA ILE A 338 -23.26 -3.00 21.72
C ILE A 338 -23.77 -3.35 20.32
N ARG A 339 -23.25 -4.43 19.72
CA ARG A 339 -23.68 -4.93 18.42
C ARG A 339 -23.55 -6.44 18.38
N LEU A 340 -24.54 -7.12 17.84
CA LEU A 340 -24.52 -8.56 17.59
C LEU A 340 -25.39 -8.86 16.40
N GLU A 341 -24.82 -9.48 15.40
CA GLU A 341 -25.53 -9.89 14.16
C GLU A 341 -24.79 -11.02 13.47
N GLU A 342 -25.47 -11.69 12.54
CA GLU A 342 -24.79 -12.56 11.61
C GLU A 342 -23.80 -11.73 10.76
N ASN A 343 -22.66 -12.33 10.41
CA ASN A 343 -21.65 -11.62 9.62
C ASN A 343 -22.28 -11.06 8.33
N PRO A 344 -22.32 -9.72 8.17
CA PRO A 344 -22.99 -9.08 7.04
C PRO A 344 -22.22 -9.21 5.73
N PHE A 345 -20.95 -9.61 5.78
CA PHE A 345 -20.13 -9.73 4.57
C PHE A 345 -20.56 -10.91 3.72
N PRO A 346 -20.62 -10.76 2.37
CA PRO A 346 -21.13 -11.80 1.47
C PRO A 346 -20.36 -13.11 1.56
N ASP A 347 -19.05 -13.06 1.76
CA ASP A 347 -18.17 -14.21 1.90
C ASP A 347 -18.26 -14.91 3.27
N LYS A 348 -19.03 -14.33 4.21
CA LYS A 348 -19.18 -14.80 5.60
C LYS A 348 -17.87 -15.00 6.36
N LYS A 349 -16.75 -14.47 5.85
CA LYS A 349 -15.42 -14.49 6.45
C LYS A 349 -15.08 -13.16 7.13
N PRO A 350 -14.05 -13.14 8.00
CA PRO A 350 -13.55 -11.88 8.53
C PRO A 350 -13.08 -10.94 7.42
N PRO A 351 -13.36 -9.62 7.52
CA PRO A 351 -13.03 -8.64 6.47
C PRO A 351 -11.55 -8.22 6.49
N PHE A 352 -10.68 -9.03 7.05
CA PHE A 352 -9.25 -8.75 7.19
C PHE A 352 -8.43 -9.62 6.25
N VAL A 353 -7.43 -9.00 5.64
CA VAL A 353 -6.40 -9.67 4.86
C VAL A 353 -5.05 -9.36 5.48
N LEU A 354 -4.33 -10.38 5.92
CA LEU A 354 -2.99 -10.28 6.48
C LEU A 354 -1.97 -10.57 5.38
N ILE A 355 -1.05 -9.63 5.19
CA ILE A 355 -0.03 -9.71 4.13
C ILE A 355 1.34 -9.77 4.79
N PRO A 356 1.94 -10.98 4.91
CA PRO A 356 3.26 -11.13 5.50
C PRO A 356 4.36 -10.66 4.53
N TYR A 357 5.36 -9.96 5.05
CA TYR A 357 6.52 -9.51 4.31
C TYR A 357 7.52 -10.65 4.05
N ILE A 358 8.07 -11.21 5.09
CA ILE A 358 8.81 -12.48 5.08
C ILE A 358 8.02 -13.43 5.99
N PRO A 359 7.38 -14.48 5.45
CA PRO A 359 6.56 -15.36 6.26
C PRO A 359 7.42 -16.17 7.24
N GLU A 360 6.88 -16.42 8.42
CA GLU A 360 7.33 -17.44 9.34
C GLU A 360 6.47 -18.71 9.17
N ASP A 361 7.05 -19.87 9.42
CA ASP A 361 6.30 -21.13 9.36
C ASP A 361 5.24 -21.15 10.48
N ASP A 362 4.03 -21.56 10.14
CA ASP A 362 2.88 -21.70 11.05
C ASP A 362 2.38 -20.40 11.72
N ASP A 363 2.91 -19.21 11.35
CA ASP A 363 2.39 -17.91 11.79
C ASP A 363 1.75 -17.14 10.64
N VAL A 364 0.63 -16.49 10.90
CA VAL A 364 -0.03 -15.55 9.97
C VAL A 364 0.77 -14.27 9.78
N ARG A 365 1.72 -14.02 10.66
CA ARG A 365 2.57 -12.84 10.70
C ARG A 365 3.90 -13.14 10.06
N GLY A 366 4.53 -12.11 9.53
CA GLY A 366 5.87 -12.18 8.96
C GLY A 366 6.83 -11.26 9.70
N ILE A 367 8.10 -11.38 9.36
CA ILE A 367 9.19 -10.59 9.92
C ILE A 367 9.65 -9.49 8.94
N PRO A 368 10.08 -8.31 9.44
CA PRO A 368 10.64 -7.23 8.63
C PRO A 368 12.15 -7.40 8.41
N ASP A 369 12.71 -6.67 7.46
CA ASP A 369 14.18 -6.59 7.28
C ASP A 369 14.90 -6.07 8.55
N ALA A 370 14.19 -5.36 9.43
CA ALA A 370 14.75 -4.82 10.67
C ALA A 370 15.27 -5.93 11.60
N GLU A 371 14.62 -7.08 11.66
CA GLU A 371 15.07 -8.23 12.45
C GLU A 371 16.40 -8.79 11.94
N LEU A 372 16.53 -8.91 10.64
CA LEU A 372 17.74 -9.43 9.99
C LEU A 372 18.94 -8.48 10.14
N LEU A 373 18.67 -7.17 10.23
CA LEU A 373 19.69 -6.12 10.20
C LEU A 373 20.02 -5.55 11.58
N GLU A 374 19.31 -5.94 12.64
CA GLU A 374 19.46 -5.35 13.97
C GLU A 374 20.87 -5.50 14.51
N ASP A 375 21.46 -6.69 14.42
CA ASP A 375 22.81 -6.95 14.93
C ASP A 375 23.87 -6.23 14.10
N ASN A 376 23.72 -6.20 12.78
CA ASN A 376 24.60 -5.44 11.90
C ASN A 376 24.58 -3.95 12.24
N GLN A 377 23.39 -3.40 12.53
CA GLN A 377 23.27 -2.00 12.97
C GLN A 377 23.94 -1.74 14.32
N LYS A 378 23.84 -2.66 15.28
CA LYS A 378 24.53 -2.57 16.59
C LYS A 378 26.03 -2.58 16.42
N ILE A 379 26.58 -3.51 15.62
CA ILE A 379 28.02 -3.62 15.31
C ILE A 379 28.52 -2.33 14.64
N LEU A 380 27.82 -1.90 13.56
CA LEU A 380 28.17 -0.67 12.84
C LEU A 380 28.19 0.55 13.77
N GLY A 381 27.21 0.65 14.67
CA GLY A 381 27.12 1.71 15.66
C GLY A 381 28.29 1.69 16.65
N ALA A 382 28.68 0.53 17.15
CA ALA A 382 29.78 0.37 18.07
C ALA A 382 31.11 0.77 17.42
N VAL A 383 31.39 0.28 16.22
CA VAL A 383 32.62 0.60 15.47
C VAL A 383 32.68 2.09 15.12
N THR A 384 31.59 2.67 14.61
CA THR A 384 31.56 4.09 14.25
C THR A 384 31.82 4.98 15.45
N ARG A 385 31.21 4.69 16.61
CA ARG A 385 31.51 5.43 17.87
C ARG A 385 32.97 5.31 18.29
N GLY A 386 33.51 4.09 18.23
CA GLY A 386 34.91 3.86 18.54
C GLY A 386 35.88 4.65 17.65
N VAL A 387 35.60 4.70 16.35
CA VAL A 387 36.40 5.49 15.39
C VAL A 387 36.28 6.98 15.67
N ILE A 388 35.09 7.51 15.94
CA ILE A 388 34.85 8.93 16.25
C ILE A 388 35.58 9.30 17.58
N ASP A 389 35.46 8.46 18.59
CA ASP A 389 36.13 8.68 19.89
C ASP A 389 37.65 8.68 19.75
N LEU A 390 38.19 7.81 18.91
CA LEU A 390 39.64 7.77 18.63
C LEU A 390 40.09 9.00 17.85
N LEU A 391 39.34 9.43 16.84
CA LEU A 391 39.56 10.69 16.10
C LEU A 391 39.53 11.91 17.04
N GLY A 392 38.55 11.96 17.94
CA GLY A 392 38.47 13.04 18.93
C GLY A 392 39.66 13.11 19.86
N LYS A 393 40.17 11.95 20.28
CA LYS A 393 41.42 11.87 21.07
C LYS A 393 42.68 12.25 20.27
N SER A 394 42.74 11.80 19.01
CA SER A 394 43.87 12.09 18.13
C SER A 394 43.93 13.59 17.75
N ALA A 395 42.77 14.21 17.54
CA ALA A 395 42.68 15.65 17.25
C ALA A 395 43.04 16.54 18.46
N ASN A 396 42.75 16.06 19.68
CA ASN A 396 43.08 16.77 20.92
C ASN A 396 44.34 16.18 21.57
N SER A 397 45.47 16.32 20.89
CA SER A 397 46.76 15.83 21.43
C SER A 397 47.07 16.44 22.79
N GLN A 398 47.26 15.60 23.76
CA GLN A 398 47.68 16.05 25.11
C GLN A 398 49.19 16.18 25.15
N THR A 399 49.66 17.32 25.69
CA THR A 399 51.05 17.58 25.90
C THR A 399 51.35 17.56 27.39
N GLY A 400 52.22 16.71 27.82
CA GLY A 400 52.71 16.65 29.19
C GLY A 400 53.99 17.51 29.34
N THR A 401 53.91 18.55 30.16
CA THR A 401 55.07 19.39 30.48
C THR A 401 55.53 19.08 31.89
N PRO A 402 56.81 18.80 32.10
CA PRO A 402 57.39 18.66 33.48
C PRO A 402 57.16 19.89 34.34
N LYS A 403 56.89 19.67 35.62
CA LYS A 403 56.70 20.79 36.53
C LYS A 403 58.02 21.61 36.60
N GLY A 404 57.89 22.95 36.36
CA GLY A 404 59.01 23.83 36.39
C GLY A 404 59.79 24.05 35.08
N LEU A 405 59.34 23.38 33.95
CA LEU A 405 59.90 23.63 32.64
C LEU A 405 59.51 25.00 32.10
N LEU A 406 58.25 25.36 32.28
CA LEU A 406 57.67 26.62 31.87
C LEU A 406 57.05 27.36 33.06
N ASP A 407 57.33 28.66 33.15
CA ASP A 407 56.63 29.52 34.10
C ASP A 407 55.17 29.76 33.69
N ALA A 408 54.41 30.43 34.54
CA ALA A 408 52.98 30.62 34.29
C ALA A 408 52.69 31.41 33.00
N THR A 409 53.55 32.36 32.64
CA THR A 409 53.42 33.22 31.46
C THR A 409 53.78 32.46 30.19
N ASN A 410 54.88 31.69 30.23
CA ASN A 410 55.33 30.89 29.10
C ASN A 410 54.41 29.65 28.88
N LEU A 411 53.82 29.11 29.93
CA LEU A 411 52.80 28.06 29.81
C LEU A 411 51.55 28.55 29.07
N ILE A 412 51.14 29.82 29.28
CA ILE A 412 50.02 30.43 28.57
C ILE A 412 50.38 30.68 27.09
N ARG A 413 51.61 31.17 26.80
CA ARG A 413 52.13 31.35 25.44
C ARG A 413 52.19 30.01 24.69
N PHE A 414 52.70 28.96 25.31
CA PHE A 414 52.77 27.61 24.78
C PHE A 414 51.37 27.08 24.41
N LYS A 415 50.39 27.24 25.31
CA LYS A 415 48.98 26.84 25.02
C LYS A 415 48.34 27.62 23.90
N LYS A 416 48.77 28.86 23.66
CA LYS A 416 48.28 29.73 22.57
C LYS A 416 49.07 29.56 21.26
N GLY A 417 50.10 28.69 21.23
CA GLY A 417 50.94 28.51 20.03
C GLY A 417 51.84 29.72 19.74
N GLN A 418 52.16 30.55 20.74
CA GLN A 418 53.07 31.68 20.64
C GLN A 418 54.48 31.27 21.07
N ASP A 419 55.49 32.02 20.61
CA ASP A 419 56.87 31.83 21.03
C ASP A 419 56.99 31.93 22.54
N TYR A 420 57.71 30.95 23.15
CA TYR A 420 57.88 30.82 24.60
C TYR A 420 59.35 30.52 24.98
N GLU A 421 59.70 30.96 26.15
CA GLU A 421 61.00 30.70 26.76
C GLU A 421 60.88 29.56 27.80
N TYR A 422 61.86 28.71 27.88
CA TYR A 422 61.91 27.61 28.86
C TYR A 422 63.05 27.74 29.80
N ASN A 423 62.95 27.12 30.98
CA ASN A 423 63.99 27.12 31.99
C ASN A 423 65.25 26.40 31.48
N PRO A 424 66.42 27.06 31.40
CA PRO A 424 67.64 26.45 30.84
C PRO A 424 68.19 25.26 31.62
N THR A 425 67.74 25.04 32.86
CA THR A 425 68.08 23.87 33.64
C THR A 425 67.29 22.61 33.32
N SER A 426 66.25 22.77 32.48
CA SER A 426 65.35 21.68 32.09
C SER A 426 65.50 21.40 30.59
N ASN A 427 65.63 20.14 30.23
CA ASN A 427 65.73 19.73 28.83
C ASN A 427 64.35 19.88 28.11
N PRO A 428 64.20 20.68 27.05
CA PRO A 428 62.95 20.80 26.32
C PRO A 428 62.53 19.50 25.66
N GLN A 429 63.42 18.53 25.46
CA GLN A 429 63.06 17.19 24.94
C GLN A 429 62.17 16.39 25.90
N ASN A 430 62.00 16.82 27.15
CA ASN A 430 61.16 16.20 28.15
C ASN A 430 59.66 16.59 27.98
N ILE A 431 59.27 17.39 26.97
CA ILE A 431 57.88 17.62 26.63
C ILE A 431 57.35 16.33 25.99
N TYR A 432 56.45 15.68 26.67
CA TYR A 432 55.84 14.46 26.19
C TYR A 432 54.59 14.77 25.41
N GLN A 433 54.57 14.48 24.10
CA GLN A 433 53.38 14.50 23.29
C GLN A 433 52.74 13.12 23.30
N HIS A 434 51.50 13.07 23.78
CA HIS A 434 50.73 11.82 23.78
C HIS A 434 50.32 11.48 22.34
N LYS A 435 50.94 10.43 21.78
CA LYS A 435 50.54 9.92 20.46
C LYS A 435 49.42 8.94 20.66
N PHE A 436 48.26 9.28 20.14
CA PHE A 436 47.15 8.35 20.07
C PHE A 436 47.30 7.46 18.82
N PRO A 437 46.91 6.19 18.90
CA PRO A 437 46.97 5.30 17.74
C PRO A 437 46.12 5.83 16.59
N GLU A 438 46.58 5.59 15.39
CA GLU A 438 45.79 5.87 14.18
C GLU A 438 44.57 4.94 14.11
N ILE A 439 43.60 5.30 13.26
CA ILE A 439 42.42 4.47 13.06
C ILE A 439 42.87 3.14 12.48
N PRO A 440 42.53 2.00 13.12
CA PRO A 440 42.90 0.69 12.59
C PRO A 440 42.23 0.45 11.23
N GLN A 441 43.00 0.02 10.24
CA GLN A 441 42.42 -0.38 8.93
C GLN A 441 41.37 -1.49 9.09
N SER A 442 41.52 -2.35 10.09
CA SER A 442 40.52 -3.38 10.45
C SER A 442 39.16 -2.81 10.81
N ALA A 443 39.10 -1.60 11.39
CA ALA A 443 37.80 -0.95 11.67
C ALA A 443 37.09 -0.54 10.39
N MET A 444 37.81 -0.03 9.39
CA MET A 444 37.24 0.29 8.08
C MET A 444 36.84 -0.96 7.32
N ALA A 445 37.65 -2.00 7.35
CA ALA A 445 37.33 -3.30 6.78
C ALA A 445 36.06 -3.91 7.42
N LEU A 446 35.89 -3.80 8.73
CA LEU A 446 34.71 -4.27 9.43
C LEU A 446 33.47 -3.47 9.05
N ILE A 447 33.52 -2.15 8.88
CA ILE A 447 32.44 -1.32 8.39
C ILE A 447 32.02 -1.78 6.99
N GLN A 448 32.96 -2.03 6.09
CA GLN A 448 32.68 -2.51 4.74
C GLN A 448 32.03 -3.92 4.76
N MET A 449 32.59 -4.82 5.57
CA MET A 449 32.05 -6.17 5.72
C MET A 449 30.59 -6.16 6.24
N VAL A 450 30.29 -5.36 7.26
CA VAL A 450 28.93 -5.23 7.82
C VAL A 450 27.97 -4.62 6.81
N ASN A 451 28.41 -3.62 6.02
CA ASN A 451 27.56 -3.06 4.96
C ASN A 451 27.30 -4.10 3.87
N ASN A 452 28.30 -4.83 3.40
CA ASN A 452 28.14 -5.88 2.38
C ASN A 452 27.24 -7.02 2.88
N ASP A 453 27.41 -7.43 4.13
CA ASP A 453 26.55 -8.43 4.77
C ASP A 453 25.11 -7.95 4.86
N SER A 454 24.91 -6.70 5.28
CA SER A 454 23.57 -6.09 5.32
C SER A 454 22.89 -6.03 3.95
N GLU A 455 23.65 -5.71 2.88
CA GLU A 455 23.15 -5.74 1.49
C GLU A 455 22.86 -7.17 1.02
N SER A 456 23.65 -8.13 1.45
CA SER A 456 23.42 -9.54 1.16
C SER A 456 22.17 -10.08 1.86
N LEU A 457 21.98 -9.74 3.15
CA LEU A 457 20.84 -10.16 3.96
C LEU A 457 19.54 -9.55 3.47
N SER A 458 19.52 -8.26 3.19
CA SER A 458 18.31 -7.58 2.71
C SER A 458 18.06 -7.78 1.22
N GLY A 459 19.09 -8.01 0.41
CA GLY A 459 19.02 -7.98 -1.05
C GLY A 459 18.91 -6.56 -1.63
N VAL A 460 18.94 -5.52 -0.80
CA VAL A 460 18.91 -4.12 -1.24
C VAL A 460 20.35 -3.65 -1.45
N LYS A 461 20.74 -3.52 -2.71
CA LYS A 461 22.06 -2.97 -3.06
C LYS A 461 22.02 -1.46 -3.13
N ALA A 462 22.94 -0.80 -2.44
CA ALA A 462 23.10 0.64 -2.48
C ALA A 462 23.81 1.06 -3.79
N PHE A 463 23.13 0.97 -4.91
CA PHE A 463 23.64 1.39 -6.22
C PHE A 463 24.07 2.87 -6.28
N SER A 464 23.52 3.70 -5.40
CA SER A 464 23.72 5.15 -5.45
C SER A 464 25.02 5.65 -4.80
N SER A 465 25.77 4.79 -4.10
CA SER A 465 26.99 5.23 -3.40
C SER A 465 28.28 5.00 -4.18
N GLY A 466 28.21 4.67 -5.48
CA GLY A 466 29.43 4.43 -6.26
C GLY A 466 30.25 3.21 -5.82
N GLY A 467 29.69 2.38 -4.95
CA GLY A 467 30.38 1.31 -4.26
C GLY A 467 30.32 -0.05 -4.96
N ILE A 468 30.37 -0.09 -6.29
CA ILE A 468 30.82 -1.30 -7.00
C ILE A 468 32.35 -1.23 -7.09
N THR A 469 32.97 -0.81 -6.04
CA THR A 469 34.42 -0.94 -5.88
C THR A 469 34.63 -1.93 -4.77
N GLY A 470 34.91 -3.14 -5.12
CA GLY A 470 35.46 -3.98 -4.13
C GLY A 470 35.48 -5.45 -4.45
N ASN A 471 36.58 -5.92 -4.61
CA ASN A 471 37.29 -7.17 -4.33
C ASN A 471 36.48 -8.42 -3.85
N GLY A 472 35.13 -8.39 -3.85
CA GLY A 472 34.31 -9.54 -3.44
C GLY A 472 33.42 -10.13 -4.57
N LEU A 473 33.17 -9.38 -5.62
CA LEU A 473 32.48 -9.85 -6.82
C LEU A 473 33.53 -9.82 -7.93
N GLY A 474 34.01 -10.96 -8.39
CA GLY A 474 34.99 -11.03 -9.46
C GLY A 474 34.68 -10.09 -10.63
N ASP A 475 35.71 -9.53 -11.25
CA ASP A 475 35.70 -8.51 -12.32
C ASP A 475 34.89 -8.86 -13.59
N SER A 476 34.06 -9.91 -13.57
CA SER A 476 33.29 -10.28 -14.74
C SER A 476 31.85 -9.68 -14.66
N ALA A 477 31.42 -9.07 -15.74
CA ALA A 477 30.06 -8.60 -15.93
C ALA A 477 29.00 -9.68 -15.61
N THR A 478 29.36 -10.95 -15.73
CA THR A 478 28.53 -12.11 -15.44
C THR A 478 28.29 -12.30 -13.94
N SER A 479 29.32 -12.07 -13.09
CA SER A 479 29.16 -12.19 -11.64
C SER A 479 28.33 -11.04 -11.05
N VAL A 480 28.45 -9.84 -11.62
CA VAL A 480 27.61 -8.68 -11.26
C VAL A 480 26.14 -8.93 -11.67
N ARG A 481 25.90 -9.44 -12.88
CA ARG A 481 24.57 -9.85 -13.34
C ARG A 481 23.98 -10.94 -12.43
N GLY A 482 24.72 -11.99 -12.13
CA GLY A 482 24.23 -13.06 -11.26
C GLY A 482 23.86 -12.59 -9.85
N ALA A 483 24.60 -11.64 -9.30
CA ALA A 483 24.28 -11.05 -8.00
C ALA A 483 23.07 -10.09 -8.07
N LEU A 484 22.88 -9.38 -9.18
CA LEU A 484 21.70 -8.57 -9.47
C LEU A 484 20.45 -9.45 -9.60
N ASP A 485 20.55 -10.53 -10.37
CA ASP A 485 19.46 -11.48 -10.57
C ASP A 485 19.04 -12.14 -9.25
N ALA A 486 19.97 -12.45 -8.35
CA ALA A 486 19.65 -13.02 -7.06
C ALA A 486 18.93 -12.02 -6.14
N ALA A 487 19.34 -10.75 -6.13
CA ALA A 487 18.67 -9.68 -5.39
C ALA A 487 17.26 -9.43 -5.94
N SER A 488 17.12 -9.37 -7.27
CA SER A 488 15.84 -9.23 -7.97
C SER A 488 14.87 -10.39 -7.65
N LYS A 489 15.35 -11.64 -7.58
CA LYS A 489 14.52 -12.79 -7.24
C LYS A 489 13.92 -12.71 -5.83
N ARG A 490 14.70 -12.23 -4.85
CA ARG A 490 14.21 -12.03 -3.48
C ARG A 490 13.15 -10.93 -3.42
N GLU A 491 13.38 -9.84 -4.10
CA GLU A 491 12.44 -8.74 -4.22
C GLU A 491 11.15 -9.17 -4.92
N MET A 492 11.26 -9.89 -6.03
CA MET A 492 10.12 -10.47 -6.73
C MET A 492 9.33 -11.45 -5.86
N SER A 493 9.98 -12.17 -4.96
CA SER A 493 9.29 -13.03 -4.00
C SER A 493 8.43 -12.23 -3.01
N ILE A 494 8.93 -11.10 -2.53
CA ILE A 494 8.16 -10.18 -1.67
C ILE A 494 7.01 -9.55 -2.45
N LEU A 495 7.27 -9.07 -3.67
CA LEU A 495 6.25 -8.50 -4.55
C LEU A 495 5.11 -9.48 -4.82
N ARG A 496 5.41 -10.76 -5.09
CA ARG A 496 4.41 -11.80 -5.30
C ARG A 496 3.53 -12.03 -4.08
N ARG A 497 4.09 -11.95 -2.87
CA ARG A 497 3.29 -12.07 -1.63
C ARG A 497 2.37 -10.88 -1.43
N ILE A 498 2.87 -9.66 -1.63
CA ILE A 498 2.04 -8.46 -1.57
C ILE A 498 0.94 -8.52 -2.63
N ALA A 499 1.28 -8.95 -3.84
CA ALA A 499 0.32 -9.16 -4.91
C ALA A 499 -0.76 -10.17 -4.54
N HIS A 500 -0.37 -11.30 -3.96
CA HIS A 500 -1.33 -12.31 -3.49
C HIS A 500 -2.29 -11.74 -2.45
N GLY A 501 -1.79 -10.96 -1.50
CA GLY A 501 -2.63 -10.26 -0.53
C GLY A 501 -3.60 -9.27 -1.19
N LEU A 502 -3.14 -8.50 -2.18
CA LEU A 502 -4.01 -7.59 -2.94
C LEU A 502 -5.06 -8.36 -3.79
N ILE A 503 -4.75 -9.54 -4.30
CA ILE A 503 -5.73 -10.41 -4.96
C ILE A 503 -6.83 -10.80 -3.97
N GLN A 504 -6.49 -11.18 -2.74
CA GLN A 504 -7.49 -11.49 -1.71
C GLN A 504 -8.35 -10.26 -1.37
N VAL A 505 -7.75 -9.08 -1.28
CA VAL A 505 -8.49 -7.81 -1.13
C VAL A 505 -9.47 -7.59 -2.30
N GLY A 506 -9.00 -7.78 -3.53
CA GLY A 506 -9.82 -7.67 -4.73
C GLY A 506 -11.00 -8.66 -4.75
N ARG A 507 -10.79 -9.92 -4.34
CA ARG A 507 -11.86 -10.91 -4.22
C ARG A 507 -12.94 -10.49 -3.23
N LYS A 508 -12.55 -9.97 -2.06
CA LYS A 508 -13.51 -9.44 -1.08
C LYS A 508 -14.28 -8.23 -1.64
N MET A 509 -13.61 -7.35 -2.38
CA MET A 509 -14.27 -6.22 -3.04
C MET A 509 -15.28 -6.68 -4.10
N LEU A 510 -14.94 -7.68 -4.92
CA LEU A 510 -15.86 -8.24 -5.92
C LEU A 510 -17.10 -8.84 -5.28
N ALA A 511 -16.93 -9.63 -4.20
CA ALA A 511 -18.05 -10.18 -3.45
C ALA A 511 -18.97 -9.08 -2.88
N MET A 512 -18.40 -7.97 -2.39
CA MET A 512 -19.17 -6.84 -1.89
C MET A 512 -19.87 -6.06 -3.01
N ASN A 513 -19.21 -5.88 -4.16
CA ASN A 513 -19.79 -5.21 -5.33
C ASN A 513 -21.07 -5.92 -5.80
N ALA A 514 -21.04 -7.26 -5.84
CA ALA A 514 -22.20 -8.06 -6.27
C ALA A 514 -23.43 -7.89 -5.38
N VAL A 515 -23.27 -7.45 -4.12
CA VAL A 515 -24.38 -7.34 -3.16
C VAL A 515 -24.77 -5.89 -2.87
N TRP A 516 -23.78 -4.99 -2.76
CA TRP A 516 -24.01 -3.64 -2.22
C TRP A 516 -23.90 -2.51 -3.24
N LEU A 517 -23.44 -2.81 -4.45
CA LEU A 517 -23.44 -1.79 -5.50
C LEU A 517 -24.87 -1.48 -5.92
N THR A 518 -25.14 -0.27 -6.40
CA THR A 518 -26.43 0.11 -6.96
C THR A 518 -26.69 -0.64 -8.26
N GLU A 519 -27.97 -0.80 -8.64
CA GLU A 519 -28.40 -1.58 -9.82
C GLU A 519 -27.65 -1.22 -11.11
N GLN A 520 -27.29 0.04 -11.25
CA GLN A 520 -26.51 0.53 -12.37
C GLN A 520 -25.48 1.56 -11.90
N GLU A 521 -24.21 1.28 -12.13
CA GLU A 521 -23.13 2.26 -11.94
C GLU A 521 -22.49 2.62 -13.27
N VAL A 522 -22.24 3.92 -13.49
CA VAL A 522 -21.59 4.41 -14.70
C VAL A 522 -20.12 4.61 -14.41
N VAL A 523 -19.28 3.80 -15.04
CA VAL A 523 -17.83 3.86 -14.87
C VAL A 523 -17.22 4.72 -15.97
N ARG A 524 -16.45 5.73 -15.56
CA ARG A 524 -15.73 6.58 -16.48
C ARG A 524 -14.46 5.87 -16.96
N LEU A 525 -14.37 5.65 -18.26
CA LEU A 525 -13.16 5.19 -18.94
C LEU A 525 -12.26 6.37 -19.33
N THR A 526 -11.06 6.06 -19.81
CA THR A 526 -10.17 7.08 -20.40
C THR A 526 -10.87 7.79 -21.57
N ASN A 527 -10.58 9.10 -21.75
CA ASN A 527 -11.17 9.96 -22.79
C ASN A 527 -12.66 10.29 -22.65
N ASP A 528 -13.16 10.42 -21.41
CA ASP A 528 -14.55 10.79 -21.12
C ASP A 528 -15.61 9.83 -21.69
N THR A 529 -15.24 8.61 -22.02
CA THR A 529 -16.18 7.55 -22.34
C THR A 529 -16.72 6.92 -21.05
N PHE A 530 -18.03 6.66 -21.01
CA PHE A 530 -18.72 6.07 -19.87
C PHE A 530 -19.33 4.74 -20.26
N VAL A 531 -19.14 3.72 -19.43
CA VAL A 531 -19.75 2.39 -19.59
C VAL A 531 -20.66 2.11 -18.41
N PRO A 532 -21.94 1.80 -18.64
CA PRO A 532 -22.83 1.36 -17.57
C PRO A 532 -22.48 -0.09 -17.17
N VAL A 533 -22.35 -0.33 -15.88
CA VAL A 533 -22.12 -1.65 -15.29
C VAL A 533 -23.31 -2.00 -14.43
N ARG A 534 -23.88 -3.18 -14.63
CA ARG A 534 -25.04 -3.67 -13.87
C ARG A 534 -24.60 -4.61 -12.76
N THR A 535 -25.26 -4.54 -11.62
CA THR A 535 -24.98 -5.40 -10.47
C THR A 535 -25.18 -6.88 -10.78
N ASP A 536 -26.22 -7.21 -11.57
CA ASP A 536 -26.50 -8.59 -11.99
C ASP A 536 -25.36 -9.22 -12.79
N ASP A 537 -24.58 -8.40 -13.47
CA ASP A 537 -23.43 -8.85 -14.28
C ASP A 537 -22.16 -9.04 -13.42
N LEU A 538 -22.17 -8.64 -12.15
CA LEU A 538 -21.00 -8.76 -11.26
C LEU A 538 -20.99 -10.07 -10.45
N ALA A 539 -22.10 -10.78 -10.38
CA ALA A 539 -22.18 -12.06 -9.67
C ALA A 539 -21.52 -13.20 -10.48
N GLY A 540 -20.67 -13.99 -9.85
CA GLY A 540 -20.02 -15.15 -10.47
C GLY A 540 -18.70 -15.52 -9.78
N ASP A 541 -18.16 -16.69 -10.16
CA ASP A 541 -16.83 -17.11 -9.74
C ASP A 541 -15.80 -16.64 -10.77
N TYR A 542 -14.83 -15.86 -10.33
CA TYR A 542 -13.81 -15.29 -11.19
C TYR A 542 -12.40 -15.57 -10.68
N ASP A 543 -11.50 -15.86 -11.60
CA ASP A 543 -10.07 -15.87 -11.30
C ASP A 543 -9.49 -14.47 -11.38
N LEU A 544 -8.99 -13.99 -10.25
CA LEU A 544 -8.36 -12.67 -10.15
C LEU A 544 -6.85 -12.81 -10.25
N SER A 545 -6.24 -12.01 -11.10
CA SER A 545 -4.79 -11.88 -11.21
C SER A 545 -4.38 -10.41 -11.15
N LEU A 546 -3.15 -10.13 -10.73
CA LEU A 546 -2.58 -8.79 -10.77
C LEU A 546 -1.64 -8.64 -11.95
N SER A 547 -1.78 -7.53 -12.66
CA SER A 547 -0.84 -7.12 -13.68
C SER A 547 0.27 -6.33 -13.01
N ILE A 548 1.36 -7.02 -12.64
CA ILE A 548 2.55 -6.39 -12.09
C ILE A 548 3.63 -6.53 -13.14
N SER A 549 4.11 -5.41 -13.65
CA SER A 549 5.23 -5.36 -14.56
C SER A 549 6.24 -4.33 -14.06
N THR A 550 7.52 -4.67 -14.18
CA THR A 550 8.56 -3.66 -13.99
C THR A 550 8.71 -2.86 -15.29
N PRO A 551 9.14 -1.59 -15.24
CA PRO A 551 9.42 -0.80 -16.45
C PRO A 551 10.39 -1.49 -17.41
N GLU A 552 11.29 -2.31 -16.87
CA GLU A 552 12.26 -3.11 -17.63
C GLU A 552 11.58 -4.29 -18.35
N ASP A 553 10.65 -4.98 -17.67
CA ASP A 553 9.85 -6.05 -18.28
C ASP A 553 8.93 -5.52 -19.38
N ASP A 554 8.31 -4.34 -19.16
CA ASP A 554 7.47 -3.67 -20.15
C ASP A 554 8.28 -3.30 -21.38
N GLN A 555 9.51 -2.80 -21.18
CA GLN A 555 10.40 -2.43 -22.28
C GLN A 555 10.90 -3.66 -23.03
N ALA A 556 11.24 -4.74 -22.33
CA ALA A 556 11.66 -6.01 -22.95
C ALA A 556 10.53 -6.61 -23.79
N LYS A 557 9.30 -6.69 -23.23
CA LYS A 557 8.12 -7.17 -23.96
C LYS A 557 7.80 -6.31 -25.18
N ALA A 558 7.88 -4.98 -25.05
CA ALA A 558 7.67 -4.08 -26.18
C ALA A 558 8.71 -4.25 -27.28
N GLN A 559 9.98 -4.57 -26.92
CA GLN A 559 11.03 -4.90 -27.89
C GLN A 559 10.77 -6.25 -28.57
N ASP A 560 10.38 -7.27 -27.82
CA ASP A 560 10.05 -8.61 -28.36
C ASP A 560 8.84 -8.55 -29.31
N LEU A 561 7.79 -7.82 -28.93
CA LEU A 561 6.62 -7.59 -29.80
C LEU A 561 6.99 -6.76 -31.05
N GLY A 562 7.86 -5.75 -30.89
CA GLY A 562 8.38 -4.97 -32.00
C GLY A 562 9.22 -5.82 -32.98
N PHE A 563 10.01 -6.74 -32.46
CA PHE A 563 10.78 -7.70 -33.29
C PHE A 563 9.84 -8.70 -34.01
N MET A 564 8.80 -9.20 -33.31
CA MET A 564 7.75 -10.01 -33.94
C MET A 564 7.07 -9.27 -35.10
N LEU A 565 6.75 -8.00 -34.89
CA LEU A 565 6.13 -7.17 -35.92
C LEU A 565 7.06 -6.94 -37.14
N GLN A 566 8.35 -6.73 -36.91
CA GLN A 566 9.34 -6.59 -37.97
C GLN A 566 9.56 -7.88 -38.78
N THR A 567 9.56 -9.04 -38.11
CA THR A 567 9.82 -10.33 -38.76
C THR A 567 8.60 -10.93 -39.45
N LEU A 568 7.42 -10.75 -38.92
CA LEU A 568 6.19 -11.40 -39.35
C LEU A 568 5.15 -10.43 -39.91
N GLY A 569 5.33 -9.11 -39.73
CA GLY A 569 4.31 -8.10 -40.02
C GLY A 569 3.82 -8.05 -41.48
N ASN A 570 4.67 -8.39 -42.43
CA ASN A 570 4.27 -8.44 -43.83
C ASN A 570 3.35 -9.64 -44.18
N ASN A 571 3.29 -10.66 -43.34
CA ASN A 571 2.50 -11.87 -43.52
C ASN A 571 1.35 -12.00 -42.49
N MET A 572 1.21 -11.05 -41.58
CA MET A 572 0.13 -11.03 -40.59
C MET A 572 -1.12 -10.31 -41.12
N GLY A 573 -2.28 -10.82 -40.79
CA GLY A 573 -3.55 -10.13 -41.00
C GLY A 573 -3.59 -8.80 -40.25
N MET A 574 -4.33 -7.82 -40.81
CA MET A 574 -4.42 -6.46 -40.26
C MET A 574 -4.91 -6.43 -38.80
N GLU A 575 -5.82 -7.34 -38.44
CA GLU A 575 -6.35 -7.48 -37.08
C GLU A 575 -5.27 -7.85 -36.06
N LEU A 576 -4.42 -8.84 -36.41
CA LEU A 576 -3.32 -9.24 -35.52
C LEU A 576 -2.25 -8.14 -35.39
N THR A 577 -1.98 -7.41 -36.48
CA THR A 577 -1.07 -6.26 -36.44
C THR A 577 -1.60 -5.15 -35.55
N GLN A 578 -2.90 -4.88 -35.60
CA GLN A 578 -3.57 -3.90 -34.75
C GLN A 578 -3.47 -4.28 -33.27
N ILE A 579 -3.76 -5.54 -32.92
CA ILE A 579 -3.64 -6.05 -31.55
C ILE A 579 -2.22 -5.88 -31.01
N ILE A 580 -1.20 -6.27 -31.80
CA ILE A 580 0.21 -6.16 -31.37
C ILE A 580 0.62 -4.69 -31.20
N LEU A 581 0.20 -3.81 -32.12
CA LEU A 581 0.48 -2.38 -32.00
C LEU A 581 -0.21 -1.74 -30.79
N THR A 582 -1.43 -2.13 -30.50
CA THR A 582 -2.16 -1.68 -29.31
C THR A 582 -1.42 -2.11 -28.05
N GLU A 583 -0.98 -3.36 -27.98
CA GLU A 583 -0.23 -3.87 -26.82
C GLU A 583 1.14 -3.16 -26.67
N ILE A 584 1.87 -2.92 -27.77
CA ILE A 584 3.12 -2.14 -27.75
C ILE A 584 2.84 -0.71 -27.23
N ALA A 585 1.77 -0.07 -27.68
CA ALA A 585 1.40 1.28 -27.24
C ALA A 585 1.07 1.31 -25.74
N HIS A 586 0.37 0.30 -25.21
CA HIS A 586 0.11 0.15 -23.77
C HIS A 586 1.41 -0.04 -22.98
N LEU A 587 2.29 -0.94 -23.40
CA LEU A 587 3.59 -1.18 -22.76
C LEU A 587 4.50 0.06 -22.78
N LYS A 588 4.40 0.88 -23.84
CA LYS A 588 5.11 2.17 -23.95
C LYS A 588 4.43 3.33 -23.19
N LYS A 589 3.34 3.07 -22.47
CA LYS A 589 2.56 4.07 -21.71
C LYS A 589 2.00 5.21 -22.59
N MET A 590 1.54 4.86 -23.80
CA MET A 590 0.90 5.76 -24.76
C MET A 590 -0.59 5.42 -24.94
N PRO A 591 -1.45 5.69 -23.93
CA PRO A 591 -2.87 5.27 -23.96
C PRO A 591 -3.65 5.91 -25.10
N ASP A 592 -3.35 7.18 -25.44
CA ASP A 592 -4.02 7.90 -26.53
C ASP A 592 -3.76 7.26 -27.91
N LEU A 593 -2.56 6.70 -28.07
CA LEU A 593 -2.18 5.98 -29.26
C LEU A 593 -2.86 4.60 -29.31
N ALA A 594 -2.88 3.90 -28.18
CA ALA A 594 -3.54 2.60 -28.05
C ALA A 594 -5.02 2.69 -28.39
N ASN A 595 -5.74 3.67 -27.80
CA ASN A 595 -7.17 3.89 -28.08
C ASN A 595 -7.44 4.27 -29.55
N LYS A 596 -6.56 5.05 -30.19
CA LYS A 596 -6.70 5.39 -31.62
C LYS A 596 -6.52 4.18 -32.50
N ILE A 597 -5.59 3.29 -32.15
CA ILE A 597 -5.34 2.06 -32.89
C ILE A 597 -6.51 1.09 -32.69
N GLU A 598 -6.99 0.91 -31.48
CA GLU A 598 -8.08 0.00 -31.14
C GLU A 598 -9.41 0.40 -31.82
N ASN A 599 -9.72 1.69 -31.87
CA ASN A 599 -10.93 2.21 -32.52
C ASN A 599 -10.84 2.35 -34.04
N TYR A 600 -9.71 2.00 -34.63
CA TYR A 600 -9.52 2.10 -36.05
C TYR A 600 -10.23 0.95 -36.78
N LYS A 601 -11.37 1.26 -37.42
CA LYS A 601 -12.12 0.31 -38.27
C LYS A 601 -11.74 0.56 -39.73
N PRO A 602 -11.16 -0.42 -40.45
CA PRO A 602 -10.87 -0.26 -41.85
C PRO A 602 -12.18 -0.16 -42.66
N GLN A 603 -12.33 0.91 -43.43
CA GLN A 603 -13.41 0.99 -44.43
C GLN A 603 -12.93 0.29 -45.74
N PRO A 604 -13.82 -0.47 -46.39
CA PRO A 604 -13.42 -1.24 -47.58
C PRO A 604 -13.35 -0.35 -48.81
N ASP A 605 -12.32 0.46 -48.93
CA ASP A 605 -12.03 1.25 -50.13
C ASP A 605 -10.57 1.02 -50.56
N PRO A 606 -10.28 0.52 -51.79
CA PRO A 606 -8.93 0.10 -52.19
C PRO A 606 -7.92 1.24 -52.20
N MET A 607 -8.34 2.49 -52.29
CA MET A 607 -7.48 3.66 -52.18
C MET A 607 -7.19 4.04 -50.72
N GLN A 608 -8.11 3.72 -49.80
CA GLN A 608 -7.90 3.88 -48.36
C GLN A 608 -7.00 2.76 -47.79
N GLU A 609 -7.05 1.53 -48.32
CA GLU A 609 -6.12 0.47 -47.88
C GLU A 609 -4.66 0.87 -48.09
N GLN A 610 -4.33 1.53 -49.18
CA GLN A 610 -2.96 2.03 -49.42
C GLN A 610 -2.57 3.18 -48.48
N LEU A 611 -3.50 4.09 -48.18
CA LEU A 611 -3.28 5.16 -47.22
C LEU A 611 -3.15 4.59 -45.78
N GLN A 612 -3.92 3.58 -45.45
CA GLN A 612 -3.87 2.89 -44.18
C GLN A 612 -2.58 2.12 -43.97
N GLN A 613 -2.10 1.43 -45.03
CA GLN A 613 -0.78 0.77 -44.99
C GLN A 613 0.34 1.78 -44.81
N LEU A 614 0.24 2.95 -45.43
CA LEU A 614 1.21 4.05 -45.26
C LEU A 614 1.16 4.65 -43.84
N GLU A 615 -0.03 4.75 -43.24
CA GLU A 615 -0.19 5.29 -41.88
C GLU A 615 0.28 4.30 -40.79
N ILE A 616 0.01 3.01 -41.00
CA ILE A 616 0.58 1.92 -40.17
C ILE A 616 2.11 1.85 -40.34
N ALA A 617 2.62 1.97 -41.53
CA ALA A 617 4.06 2.01 -41.80
C ALA A 617 4.73 3.24 -41.12
N LYS A 618 4.02 4.39 -41.08
CA LYS A 618 4.48 5.58 -40.36
C LYS A 618 4.50 5.36 -38.87
N LEU A 619 3.45 4.76 -38.30
CA LEU A 619 3.41 4.40 -36.89
C LEU A 619 4.47 3.36 -36.50
N GLN A 620 4.70 2.38 -37.36
CA GLN A 620 5.80 1.40 -37.19
C GLN A 620 7.18 2.08 -37.21
N ALA A 621 7.39 3.03 -38.10
CA ALA A 621 8.63 3.81 -38.18
C ALA A 621 8.82 4.70 -36.93
N GLU A 622 7.74 5.23 -36.39
CA GLU A 622 7.77 6.04 -35.14
C GLU A 622 8.08 5.17 -33.93
N ILE A 623 7.49 3.99 -33.81
CA ILE A 623 7.83 2.97 -32.78
C ILE A 623 9.28 2.49 -32.96
N ALA A 624 9.73 2.24 -34.17
CA ALA A 624 11.12 1.86 -34.44
C ALA A 624 12.10 2.98 -34.06
N LYS A 625 11.75 4.24 -34.32
CA LYS A 625 12.52 5.41 -33.91
C LYS A 625 12.61 5.52 -32.38
N LEU A 626 11.50 5.35 -31.67
CA LEU A 626 11.47 5.35 -30.22
C LEU A 626 12.27 4.21 -29.63
N ASN A 627 12.24 3.03 -30.25
CA ASN A 627 13.07 1.90 -29.85
C ASN A 627 14.56 2.18 -30.07
N ALA A 628 14.92 2.80 -31.22
CA ALA A 628 16.27 3.21 -31.49
C ALA A 628 16.78 4.28 -30.52
N GLU A 629 15.94 5.27 -30.19
CA GLU A 629 16.25 6.28 -29.17
C GLU A 629 16.44 5.66 -27.77
N ALA A 630 15.61 4.68 -27.41
CA ALA A 630 15.74 3.93 -26.16
C ALA A 630 17.03 3.09 -26.14
N GLN A 631 17.40 2.45 -27.27
CA GLN A 631 18.67 1.74 -27.40
C GLN A 631 19.88 2.69 -27.38
N GLU A 632 19.74 3.86 -27.97
CA GLU A 632 20.78 4.89 -27.93
C GLU A 632 20.97 5.45 -26.51
N ALA A 633 19.87 5.65 -25.78
CA ALA A 633 19.91 6.05 -24.37
C ALA A 633 20.54 4.96 -23.48
N ALA A 634 20.20 3.69 -23.72
CA ALA A 634 20.82 2.55 -23.06
C ALA A 634 22.31 2.40 -23.42
N ALA A 635 22.67 2.57 -24.69
CA ALA A 635 24.06 2.56 -25.14
C ALA A 635 24.87 3.74 -24.57
N LYS A 636 24.27 4.94 -24.48
CA LYS A 636 24.88 6.11 -23.83
C LYS A 636 25.09 5.86 -22.33
N SER A 637 24.14 5.23 -21.67
CA SER A 637 24.27 4.79 -20.27
C SER A 637 25.39 3.76 -20.08
N GLN A 638 25.48 2.77 -21.00
CA GLN A 638 26.58 1.79 -20.98
C GLN A 638 27.94 2.43 -21.27
N VAL A 639 28.00 3.37 -22.20
CA VAL A 639 29.23 4.12 -22.54
C VAL A 639 29.62 5.05 -21.39
N GLN A 640 28.67 5.66 -20.67
CA GLN A 640 28.94 6.39 -19.45
C GLN A 640 29.41 5.47 -18.34
N GLY A 641 28.80 4.31 -18.14
CA GLY A 641 29.26 3.28 -17.21
C GLY A 641 30.66 2.78 -17.55
N ALA A 642 30.96 2.54 -18.83
CA ALA A 642 32.28 2.15 -19.31
C ALA A 642 33.32 3.28 -19.15
N LYS A 643 32.95 4.54 -19.36
CA LYS A 643 33.84 5.69 -19.09
C LYS A 643 34.17 5.82 -17.60
N VAL A 644 33.18 5.66 -16.73
CA VAL A 644 33.38 5.66 -15.28
C VAL A 644 34.29 4.49 -14.86
N ALA A 645 34.07 3.30 -15.41
CA ALA A 645 34.93 2.14 -15.18
C ALA A 645 36.38 2.35 -15.68
N VAL A 646 36.55 2.99 -16.82
CA VAL A 646 37.88 3.35 -17.36
C VAL A 646 38.58 4.44 -16.53
N GLU A 647 37.83 5.44 -16.05
CA GLU A 647 38.38 6.45 -15.13
C GLU A 647 38.73 5.85 -13.76
N GLN A 648 37.94 4.91 -13.26
CA GLN A 648 38.25 4.16 -12.05
C GLN A 648 39.48 3.28 -12.22
N ALA A 649 39.58 2.51 -13.30
CA ALA A 649 40.77 1.72 -13.62
C ALA A 649 42.03 2.59 -13.78
N ARG A 650 41.87 3.81 -14.31
CA ARG A 650 42.96 4.80 -14.41
C ARG A 650 43.37 5.38 -13.08
N ALA A 651 42.40 5.60 -12.19
CA ALA A 651 42.66 6.01 -10.81
C ALA A 651 43.39 4.90 -10.01
N GLU A 652 42.98 3.64 -10.19
CA GLU A 652 43.61 2.48 -9.58
C GLU A 652 45.04 2.25 -10.11
N SER A 653 45.26 2.43 -11.44
CA SER A 653 46.60 2.35 -12.01
C SER A 653 47.51 3.47 -11.50
N MET A 654 47.01 4.67 -11.29
CA MET A 654 47.74 5.78 -10.67
C MET A 654 48.06 5.54 -9.17
N GLN A 655 47.15 4.88 -8.45
CA GLN A 655 47.44 4.44 -7.07
C GLN A 655 48.46 3.31 -7.05
N GLY A 656 48.36 2.32 -7.93
CA GLY A 656 49.37 1.25 -8.08
C GLY A 656 50.77 1.78 -8.43
N ASP A 657 50.84 2.80 -9.30
CA ASP A 657 52.12 3.46 -9.63
C ASP A 657 52.67 4.32 -8.47
N ALA A 658 51.82 4.88 -7.65
CA ALA A 658 52.18 5.59 -6.42
C ALA A 658 52.73 4.61 -5.37
N ASP A 659 52.05 3.46 -5.19
CA ASP A 659 52.50 2.41 -4.24
C ASP A 659 53.81 1.76 -4.71
N LEU A 660 54.00 1.53 -6.00
CA LEU A 660 55.26 1.03 -6.57
C LEU A 660 56.43 2.04 -6.41
N LYS A 661 56.14 3.34 -6.51
CA LYS A 661 57.14 4.38 -6.21
C LYS A 661 57.48 4.43 -4.72
N THR A 662 56.48 4.26 -3.89
CA THR A 662 56.67 4.23 -2.40
C THR A 662 57.44 2.97 -2.00
N GLN A 663 57.16 1.80 -2.57
CA GLN A 663 57.94 0.57 -2.33
C GLN A 663 59.37 0.66 -2.87
N LYS A 664 59.62 1.34 -4.00
CA LYS A 664 60.99 1.59 -4.47
C LYS A 664 61.76 2.52 -3.54
N PHE A 665 61.10 3.51 -2.95
CA PHE A 665 61.71 4.43 -1.97
C PHE A 665 62.05 3.74 -0.64
N VAL A 666 61.27 2.75 -0.24
CA VAL A 666 61.51 1.98 1.01
C VAL A 666 62.58 0.90 0.82
N ASN A 667 62.84 0.46 -0.42
CA ASN A 667 63.91 -0.53 -0.71
C ASN A 667 65.26 0.10 -1.09
N GLU A 668 65.37 1.43 -1.15
CA GLU A 668 66.61 2.17 -1.38
C GLU A 668 67.17 2.85 -0.10
N GLU A 669 66.47 2.73 1.05
CA GLU A 669 67.02 2.96 2.40
C GLU A 669 67.29 1.62 3.11
#